data_9323a4471430e7bac2bd7a4912dcf1c6
#
_entry.id   9323a4471430e7bac2bd7a4912dcf1c6
#
_cell.length_a   1.000
_cell.length_b   1.000
_cell.length_c   1.000
_cell.angle_alpha   90.00
_cell.angle_beta   90.00
_cell.angle_gamma   90.00
#
_symmetry.space_group_name_H-M   'P 1'
#
loop_
_entity.id
_entity.type
_entity.pdbx_description
1 polymer ?
#
loop_
_entity_poly.entity_id
_entity_poly.type
_entity_poly.pdbx_seq_one_letter_code
_entity_poly.pdbx_strand_id
1 'polypeptide(L)'
;MAHPPRRRRLQALLAGVVALLTLAGLWTATAAGAAAAGCKVVYTIGGQWGGGFTANVAVTNLGDAINGWRLTWAFPAAGQSVTQAWNATVTAAGANVTATNVSYNGSLATNATASFGFNGAWNGSNPVPTAFALNGVACTGAPTTSSPTTPPTTPPTTPPTTPPTSPPAGNAAETVAAMQPGWNLGNSLDATGSDETSWGNPRVTEALLDGVKAQGFKSIRIPVTWGQHQGGSPSYTIEAAYLARVKEVVNWALADGFYVMINVHHDSWQWLNSMPGAKARYDATWNQIAAAFRDSSNKLVFESVNEPQFSDEGQSENYLDQLNTSFHTIVRGSGGGNATRLLVLPTLHTSADQAHLDALSTTIQKLNDRNIAATVHYYGYWPFSVNIAGTTTFDATTQADVNGYLDRSAAAFTAKGIPVILGEFGLLGFDRSLDAVEQGEKLKFFEYLGYYARQKNITTMLWDNGQHFDRTGLTWKDPELYAQMKASWTTRSGTASTDQVFLAKSAAITDKTVTLNPNGTTFAALKFNNADLVRGTDYTISGDQLTLKASLLTRLAGARDYGVNAKLSATFSAGVPWRITIISYDTPTVTAATGTTSAFTIPATFRGDRVATMEAKYADGTNAGPQNWTSYKEFAYTFLPNYTAGTVALTPEFFADVNDGAKVTLTLHFWSGAKVTYYVTKSGSTVTGTLQ
;
A
#
# COMPACT_ATOMS: atom_id res chain seq x y z
N MET A 1 40.27 19.48 26.70
CA MET A 1 40.30 20.79 27.42
C MET A 1 39.12 21.57 26.86
N ALA A 2 38.10 21.56 27.55
CA ALA A 2 37.62 22.45 28.62
C ALA A 2 36.63 23.50 28.04
N HIS A 3 35.50 23.29 28.38
CA HIS A 3 34.23 23.99 28.69
C HIS A 3 34.40 25.46 29.21
N PRO A 4 33.32 26.10 29.57
CA PRO A 4 32.40 27.13 29.06
C PRO A 4 32.42 28.34 30.01
N PRO A 5 31.43 29.10 30.48
CA PRO A 5 30.02 29.38 30.22
C PRO A 5 29.56 30.84 30.56
N ARG A 6 28.23 30.97 30.84
CA ARG A 6 27.50 31.93 31.73
C ARG A 6 26.67 33.01 31.06
N ARG A 7 25.34 32.95 31.29
CA ARG A 7 24.47 33.44 32.40
C ARG A 7 24.43 34.98 32.58
N ARG A 8 23.25 35.58 32.54
CA ARG A 8 22.34 36.08 33.61
C ARG A 8 21.42 37.16 33.04
N ARG A 9 20.09 37.03 33.24
CA ARG A 9 19.22 37.60 34.28
C ARG A 9 19.18 39.16 34.37
N LEU A 10 17.95 39.71 34.35
CA LEU A 10 17.27 40.54 35.37
C LEU A 10 15.91 40.97 34.81
N GLN A 11 14.80 40.67 35.33
CA GLN A 11 13.98 41.12 36.49
C GLN A 11 13.93 42.64 36.72
N ALA A 12 12.74 43.19 36.73
CA ALA A 12 12.05 43.99 37.75
C ALA A 12 10.92 44.79 37.10
N LEU A 13 9.68 44.69 37.51
CA LEU A 13 8.95 45.16 38.69
C LEU A 13 8.48 46.62 38.64
N LEU A 14 7.24 46.78 38.93
CA LEU A 14 6.42 47.74 39.68
C LEU A 14 5.40 48.51 38.83
N ALA A 15 4.12 48.32 39.01
CA ALA A 15 3.17 48.67 40.08
C ALA A 15 2.69 50.14 40.05
N GLY A 16 1.38 50.28 40.07
CA GLY A 16 0.69 51.40 40.75
C GLY A 16 -0.36 52.10 39.88
N VAL A 17 -1.54 52.06 40.21
CA VAL A 17 -2.46 52.76 41.09
C VAL A 17 -3.79 53.07 40.36
N VAL A 18 -4.85 52.69 41.00
CA VAL A 18 -6.25 52.93 40.93
C VAL A 18 -6.71 54.37 40.55
N ALA A 19 -7.71 54.48 39.70
CA ALA A 19 -8.73 55.55 39.78
C ALA A 19 -10.10 55.01 39.35
N LEU A 20 -11.03 54.97 40.33
CA LEU A 20 -12.44 54.79 40.12
C LEU A 20 -13.02 56.00 39.37
N LEU A 21 -13.81 55.71 38.32
CA LEU A 21 -14.91 56.59 37.91
C LEU A 21 -16.09 55.73 37.45
N THR A 22 -17.16 55.80 38.20
CA THR A 22 -18.47 55.26 37.92
C THR A 22 -19.13 55.97 36.75
N LEU A 23 -19.45 55.20 35.68
CA LEU A 23 -20.51 55.57 34.74
C LEU A 23 -21.41 54.36 34.55
N ALA A 24 -22.68 54.56 34.99
CA ALA A 24 -23.74 53.61 34.72
C ALA A 24 -24.02 53.57 33.21
N GLY A 25 -23.61 52.44 32.53
CA GLY A 25 -24.04 52.08 31.20
C GLY A 25 -24.96 50.87 31.27
N LEU A 26 -26.18 51.02 30.78
CA LEU A 26 -27.13 49.91 30.61
C LEU A 26 -26.48 48.78 29.81
N TRP A 27 -26.22 47.67 30.47
CA TRP A 27 -25.94 46.42 29.80
C TRP A 27 -27.28 45.81 29.40
N THR A 28 -27.64 45.90 28.12
CA THR A 28 -28.61 44.98 27.52
C THR A 28 -27.91 43.61 27.48
N ALA A 29 -28.20 42.76 28.41
CA ALA A 29 -27.88 41.35 28.32
C ALA A 29 -28.63 40.78 27.11
N THR A 30 -27.93 40.66 25.96
CA THR A 30 -28.35 39.73 24.93
C THR A 30 -28.26 38.35 25.57
N ALA A 31 -29.38 37.76 25.90
CA ALA A 31 -29.45 36.33 26.20
C ALA A 31 -28.82 35.59 25.04
N ALA A 32 -27.61 35.06 25.23
CA ALA A 32 -27.06 34.04 24.33
C ALA A 32 -28.09 32.91 24.35
N GLY A 33 -28.86 32.77 23.30
CA GLY A 33 -29.76 31.65 23.10
C GLY A 33 -28.95 30.38 23.32
N ALA A 34 -29.33 29.56 24.30
CA ALA A 34 -28.79 28.22 24.46
C ALA A 34 -28.88 27.56 23.08
N ALA A 35 -27.71 27.17 22.51
CA ALA A 35 -27.70 26.38 21.28
C ALA A 35 -28.62 25.18 21.49
N ALA A 36 -29.54 24.94 20.59
CA ALA A 36 -30.51 23.87 20.71
C ALA A 36 -29.74 22.55 20.82
N ALA A 37 -29.83 21.93 22.02
CA ALA A 37 -29.28 20.59 22.23
C ALA A 37 -29.95 19.66 21.22
N GLY A 38 -29.17 19.16 20.24
CA GLY A 38 -29.64 18.32 19.16
C GLY A 38 -28.72 17.14 18.95
N CYS A 39 -29.22 16.08 18.38
CA CYS A 39 -28.44 14.92 17.96
C CYS A 39 -29.04 14.28 16.71
N LYS A 40 -28.20 13.59 15.95
CA LYS A 40 -28.58 12.73 14.83
C LYS A 40 -28.18 11.30 15.19
N VAL A 41 -29.04 10.32 14.92
CA VAL A 41 -28.71 8.90 15.08
C VAL A 41 -28.89 8.17 13.77
N VAL A 42 -27.89 7.37 13.41
CA VAL A 42 -27.97 6.40 12.31
C VAL A 42 -27.97 5.02 12.98
N TYR A 43 -29.02 4.25 12.74
CA TYR A 43 -29.16 2.89 13.23
C TYR A 43 -29.27 1.95 12.03
N THR A 44 -28.34 1.01 11.91
CA THR A 44 -28.26 0.11 10.77
C THR A 44 -28.25 -1.35 11.24
N ILE A 45 -29.10 -2.20 10.65
CA ILE A 45 -28.98 -3.65 10.81
C ILE A 45 -27.85 -4.14 9.90
N GLY A 46 -26.73 -4.49 10.51
CA GLY A 46 -25.54 -4.98 9.79
C GLY A 46 -25.64 -6.44 9.35
N GLY A 47 -26.53 -7.21 10.00
CA GLY A 47 -26.83 -8.60 9.66
C GLY A 47 -28.03 -9.09 10.46
N GLN A 48 -28.81 -10.00 9.87
CA GLN A 48 -29.98 -10.61 10.53
C GLN A 48 -30.09 -12.07 10.17
N TRP A 49 -30.42 -12.91 11.15
CA TRP A 49 -30.60 -14.34 11.01
C TRP A 49 -31.81 -14.81 11.87
N GLY A 50 -32.16 -16.06 11.80
CA GLY A 50 -33.28 -16.60 12.61
C GLY A 50 -33.04 -16.41 14.11
N GLY A 51 -33.79 -15.51 14.74
CA GLY A 51 -33.73 -15.21 16.17
C GLY A 51 -32.62 -14.25 16.61
N GLY A 52 -31.79 -13.74 15.72
CA GLY A 52 -30.69 -12.81 16.06
C GLY A 52 -30.41 -11.73 15.01
N PHE A 53 -29.76 -10.65 15.43
CA PHE A 53 -29.31 -9.58 14.54
C PHE A 53 -28.09 -8.87 15.12
N THR A 54 -27.36 -8.18 14.24
CA THR A 54 -26.32 -7.20 14.61
C THR A 54 -26.79 -5.82 14.22
N ALA A 55 -26.68 -4.85 15.14
CA ALA A 55 -26.95 -3.45 14.86
C ALA A 55 -25.72 -2.59 15.09
N ASN A 56 -25.51 -1.61 14.20
CA ASN A 56 -24.54 -0.54 14.34
C ASN A 56 -25.27 0.78 14.58
N VAL A 57 -24.80 1.55 15.55
CA VAL A 57 -25.41 2.82 15.94
C VAL A 57 -24.35 3.91 15.96
N ALA A 58 -24.57 4.96 15.18
CA ALA A 58 -23.75 6.16 15.18
C ALA A 58 -24.56 7.33 15.72
N VAL A 59 -24.09 7.99 16.76
CA VAL A 59 -24.72 9.15 17.39
C VAL A 59 -23.86 10.39 17.20
N THR A 60 -24.36 11.39 16.47
CA THR A 60 -23.71 12.68 16.24
C THR A 60 -24.27 13.72 17.18
N ASN A 61 -23.41 14.39 17.94
CA ASN A 61 -23.79 15.52 18.77
C ASN A 61 -23.91 16.79 17.91
N LEU A 62 -25.11 17.35 17.80
CA LEU A 62 -25.36 18.60 17.05
C LEU A 62 -25.47 19.81 18.00
N GLY A 63 -25.36 19.60 19.32
CA GLY A 63 -25.37 20.64 20.36
C GLY A 63 -23.95 21.00 20.82
N ASP A 64 -23.85 21.61 21.99
CA ASP A 64 -22.60 21.92 22.65
C ASP A 64 -21.77 20.65 22.96
N ALA A 65 -20.45 20.78 23.07
CA ALA A 65 -19.57 19.66 23.41
C ALA A 65 -19.98 19.02 24.75
N ILE A 66 -20.12 17.70 24.77
CA ILE A 66 -20.48 16.92 25.93
C ILE A 66 -19.33 16.02 26.40
N ASN A 67 -19.22 15.84 27.70
CA ASN A 67 -18.29 14.89 28.31
C ASN A 67 -19.07 13.84 29.07
N GLY A 68 -19.20 12.68 28.48
CA GLY A 68 -20.10 11.62 28.87
C GLY A 68 -21.43 11.67 28.11
N TRP A 69 -21.66 10.62 27.29
CA TRP A 69 -22.93 10.50 26.58
C TRP A 69 -23.73 9.29 27.03
N ARG A 70 -25.04 9.45 26.96
CA ARG A 70 -26.03 8.41 27.24
C ARG A 70 -27.12 8.46 26.18
N LEU A 71 -27.19 7.44 25.33
CA LEU A 71 -28.21 7.28 24.30
C LEU A 71 -29.28 6.32 24.79
N THR A 72 -30.56 6.70 24.63
CA THR A 72 -31.72 5.85 25.01
C THR A 72 -32.64 5.67 23.81
N TRP A 73 -33.24 4.47 23.71
CA TRP A 73 -34.28 4.14 22.75
C TRP A 73 -35.18 3.02 23.31
N ALA A 74 -36.28 2.77 22.63
CA ALA A 74 -37.10 1.60 22.88
C ALA A 74 -37.20 0.72 21.64
N PHE A 75 -37.05 -0.58 21.82
CA PHE A 75 -37.33 -1.52 20.75
C PHE A 75 -38.81 -1.55 20.39
N PRO A 76 -39.19 -1.46 19.10
CA PRO A 76 -40.61 -1.45 18.71
C PRO A 76 -41.32 -2.79 18.87
N ALA A 77 -40.58 -3.91 18.87
CA ALA A 77 -41.17 -5.24 19.04
C ALA A 77 -40.80 -5.87 20.37
N ALA A 78 -41.75 -6.49 21.05
CA ALA A 78 -41.58 -7.06 22.41
C ALA A 78 -40.54 -8.19 22.48
N GLY A 79 -40.21 -8.83 21.37
CA GLY A 79 -39.22 -9.92 21.31
C GLY A 79 -37.80 -9.48 21.02
N GLN A 80 -37.53 -8.17 20.88
CA GLN A 80 -36.20 -7.64 20.63
C GLN A 80 -35.46 -7.42 21.96
N SER A 81 -34.15 -7.78 21.98
CA SER A 81 -33.28 -7.56 23.14
C SER A 81 -31.82 -7.40 22.69
N VAL A 82 -30.98 -6.82 23.52
CA VAL A 82 -29.55 -6.76 23.37
C VAL A 82 -28.91 -7.95 24.08
N THR A 83 -28.02 -8.67 23.38
CA THR A 83 -27.33 -9.84 23.94
C THR A 83 -25.85 -9.57 24.23
N GLN A 84 -25.21 -8.71 23.43
CA GLN A 84 -23.81 -8.32 23.58
C GLN A 84 -23.62 -6.95 22.96
N ALA A 85 -22.74 -6.11 23.52
CA ALA A 85 -22.45 -4.80 22.98
C ALA A 85 -20.93 -4.52 22.97
N TRP A 86 -20.49 -3.64 22.08
CA TRP A 86 -19.11 -3.14 22.00
C TRP A 86 -19.10 -1.63 21.76
N ASN A 87 -18.04 -0.96 22.22
CA ASN A 87 -17.85 0.49 22.21
C ASN A 87 -18.92 1.30 23.00
N ALA A 88 -19.75 0.61 23.75
CA ALA A 88 -20.68 1.20 24.73
C ALA A 88 -21.01 0.17 25.83
N THR A 89 -21.32 0.65 26.99
CA THR A 89 -22.00 -0.18 28.02
C THR A 89 -23.50 -0.10 27.77
N VAL A 90 -24.12 -1.23 27.41
CA VAL A 90 -25.53 -1.27 27.08
C VAL A 90 -26.30 -2.03 28.16
N THR A 91 -27.38 -1.44 28.65
CA THR A 91 -28.32 -2.04 29.60
C THR A 91 -29.72 -1.98 29.03
N ALA A 92 -30.53 -2.99 29.30
CA ALA A 92 -31.92 -3.05 28.85
C ALA A 92 -32.85 -3.34 30.03
N ALA A 93 -34.01 -2.67 30.07
CA ALA A 93 -35.10 -2.92 30.97
C ALA A 93 -36.39 -3.11 30.15
N GLY A 94 -36.70 -4.37 29.82
CA GLY A 94 -37.74 -4.69 28.85
C GLY A 94 -37.35 -4.18 27.47
N ALA A 95 -38.25 -3.45 26.80
CA ALA A 95 -37.96 -2.85 25.49
C ALA A 95 -37.06 -1.60 25.56
N ASN A 96 -36.90 -0.98 26.74
CA ASN A 96 -36.11 0.24 26.88
C ASN A 96 -34.64 -0.10 27.00
N VAL A 97 -33.82 0.52 26.16
CA VAL A 97 -32.36 0.32 26.06
C VAL A 97 -31.64 1.62 26.38
N THR A 98 -30.57 1.50 27.14
CA THR A 98 -29.65 2.58 27.47
C THR A 98 -28.23 2.17 27.05
N ALA A 99 -27.60 2.93 26.19
CA ALA A 99 -26.18 2.83 25.88
C ALA A 99 -25.45 4.04 26.49
N THR A 100 -24.35 3.78 27.17
CA THR A 100 -23.48 4.81 27.76
C THR A 100 -22.06 4.65 27.21
N ASN A 101 -21.33 5.76 27.11
CA ASN A 101 -19.96 5.73 26.70
C ASN A 101 -19.08 4.81 27.55
N VAL A 102 -18.02 4.33 26.96
CA VAL A 102 -16.87 3.71 27.65
C VAL A 102 -15.77 4.77 27.90
N SER A 103 -14.73 4.41 28.63
CA SER A 103 -13.73 5.36 29.12
C SER A 103 -13.04 6.21 28.03
N TYR A 104 -12.92 5.69 26.81
CA TYR A 104 -12.18 6.35 25.72
C TYR A 104 -13.03 7.14 24.73
N ASN A 105 -14.35 7.04 24.76
CA ASN A 105 -15.25 7.71 23.81
C ASN A 105 -16.30 8.62 24.44
N GLY A 106 -16.06 9.06 25.68
CA GLY A 106 -17.03 9.87 26.44
C GLY A 106 -17.10 11.33 26.00
N SER A 107 -16.02 11.89 25.44
CA SER A 107 -15.99 13.28 24.98
C SER A 107 -16.50 13.39 23.54
N LEU A 108 -17.56 14.18 23.33
CA LEU A 108 -18.19 14.37 22.03
C LEU A 108 -18.33 15.86 21.73
N ALA A 109 -17.42 16.39 20.92
CA ALA A 109 -17.48 17.78 20.46
C ALA A 109 -18.74 18.04 19.59
N THR A 110 -19.08 19.29 19.36
CA THR A 110 -20.11 19.67 18.40
C THR A 110 -19.79 19.08 17.01
N ASN A 111 -20.76 18.43 16.39
CA ASN A 111 -20.64 17.66 15.13
C ASN A 111 -19.76 16.40 15.18
N ALA A 112 -19.22 16.03 16.34
CA ALA A 112 -18.52 14.76 16.48
C ALA A 112 -19.51 13.59 16.62
N THR A 113 -19.09 12.40 16.18
CA THR A 113 -19.88 11.17 16.18
C THR A 113 -19.21 10.11 17.05
N ALA A 114 -19.98 9.48 17.93
CA ALA A 114 -19.60 8.23 18.58
C ALA A 114 -20.32 7.07 17.91
N SER A 115 -19.61 5.98 17.66
CA SER A 115 -20.18 4.76 17.09
C SER A 115 -20.01 3.59 18.04
N PHE A 116 -21.06 2.77 18.14
CA PHE A 116 -21.05 1.52 18.89
C PHE A 116 -21.92 0.48 18.16
N GLY A 117 -21.80 -0.78 18.55
CA GLY A 117 -22.65 -1.80 18.00
C GLY A 117 -23.08 -2.81 19.04
N PHE A 118 -24.05 -3.64 18.67
CA PHE A 118 -24.50 -4.73 19.51
C PHE A 118 -25.10 -5.89 18.71
N ASN A 119 -25.02 -7.07 19.28
CA ASN A 119 -25.81 -8.22 18.88
C ASN A 119 -27.11 -8.22 19.65
N GLY A 120 -28.21 -8.53 19.02
CA GLY A 120 -29.51 -8.64 19.60
C GLY A 120 -30.22 -9.95 19.24
N ALA A 121 -31.22 -10.30 20.05
CA ALA A 121 -32.16 -11.33 19.72
C ALA A 121 -33.51 -10.73 19.33
N TRP A 122 -34.29 -11.43 18.52
CA TRP A 122 -35.65 -11.06 18.14
C TRP A 122 -36.54 -12.31 17.99
N ASN A 123 -37.85 -12.10 18.19
CA ASN A 123 -38.86 -13.14 17.98
C ASN A 123 -40.07 -12.51 17.27
N GLY A 124 -40.46 -13.04 16.14
CA GLY A 124 -41.57 -12.56 15.31
C GLY A 124 -41.15 -11.48 14.30
N SER A 125 -40.59 -10.36 14.74
CA SER A 125 -40.13 -9.27 13.85
C SER A 125 -39.00 -8.47 14.48
N ASN A 126 -38.17 -7.81 13.63
CA ASN A 126 -37.06 -6.99 14.07
C ASN A 126 -37.12 -5.59 13.43
N PRO A 127 -38.13 -4.78 13.75
CA PRO A 127 -38.25 -3.42 13.27
C PRO A 127 -37.16 -2.51 13.89
N VAL A 128 -36.73 -1.51 13.11
CA VAL A 128 -35.72 -0.53 13.54
C VAL A 128 -36.33 0.50 14.46
N PRO A 129 -35.70 0.86 15.61
CA PRO A 129 -36.13 1.96 16.45
C PRO A 129 -36.16 3.28 15.71
N THR A 130 -37.17 4.10 15.91
CA THR A 130 -37.34 5.40 15.20
C THR A 130 -37.16 6.62 16.09
N ALA A 131 -37.08 6.43 17.41
CA ALA A 131 -36.92 7.52 18.37
C ALA A 131 -35.74 7.25 19.30
N PHE A 132 -34.88 8.26 19.42
CA PHE A 132 -33.66 8.24 20.22
C PHE A 132 -33.57 9.51 21.07
N ALA A 133 -32.92 9.45 22.23
CA ALA A 133 -32.60 10.62 23.04
C ALA A 133 -31.14 10.55 23.55
N LEU A 134 -30.37 11.62 23.33
CA LEU A 134 -29.01 11.79 23.83
C LEU A 134 -29.03 12.66 25.09
N ASN A 135 -28.53 12.14 26.19
CA ASN A 135 -28.54 12.79 27.51
C ASN A 135 -29.94 13.34 27.92
N GLY A 136 -31.00 12.63 27.53
CA GLY A 136 -32.37 13.00 27.78
C GLY A 136 -33.00 13.98 26.77
N VAL A 137 -32.26 14.47 25.80
CA VAL A 137 -32.77 15.34 24.74
C VAL A 137 -33.09 14.52 23.49
N ALA A 138 -34.30 14.65 22.96
CA ALA A 138 -34.72 13.93 21.76
C ALA A 138 -33.88 14.31 20.53
N CYS A 139 -33.44 13.29 19.79
CA CYS A 139 -32.67 13.49 18.53
C CYS A 139 -33.65 13.86 17.42
N THR A 140 -33.39 14.99 16.76
CA THR A 140 -34.27 15.59 15.73
C THR A 140 -33.90 15.19 14.29
N GLY A 141 -32.79 14.49 14.09
CA GLY A 141 -32.40 13.92 12.80
C GLY A 141 -33.19 12.65 12.50
N ALA A 142 -33.87 12.58 11.35
CA ALA A 142 -34.57 11.34 10.96
C ALA A 142 -33.56 10.17 10.83
N PRO A 143 -33.87 8.99 11.40
CA PRO A 143 -33.02 7.83 11.22
C PRO A 143 -32.99 7.43 9.73
N THR A 144 -31.80 7.38 9.13
CA THR A 144 -31.63 6.83 7.80
C THR A 144 -31.60 5.31 7.90
N THR A 145 -32.65 4.65 7.42
CA THR A 145 -32.75 3.20 7.36
C THR A 145 -32.41 2.73 5.95
N SER A 146 -31.39 1.87 5.83
CA SER A 146 -31.21 1.04 4.64
C SER A 146 -31.74 -0.37 4.97
N SER A 147 -32.88 -0.75 4.37
CA SER A 147 -33.37 -2.14 4.41
C SER A 147 -32.77 -2.93 3.26
N PRO A 148 -32.32 -4.16 3.48
CA PRO A 148 -31.99 -5.06 2.39
C PRO A 148 -33.30 -5.61 1.80
N THR A 149 -33.38 -5.60 0.45
CA THR A 149 -34.44 -6.25 -0.32
C THR A 149 -34.38 -7.77 -0.14
N THR A 150 -35.50 -8.34 0.25
CA THR A 150 -35.71 -9.78 0.43
C THR A 150 -35.71 -10.57 -0.89
N PRO A 151 -35.11 -11.76 -0.92
CA PRO A 151 -35.41 -12.79 -1.92
C PRO A 151 -36.59 -13.66 -1.46
N PRO A 152 -37.31 -14.35 -2.37
CA PRO A 152 -38.58 -14.99 -2.10
C PRO A 152 -38.45 -16.30 -1.31
N THR A 153 -39.42 -16.52 -0.46
CA THR A 153 -39.61 -17.68 0.43
C THR A 153 -40.19 -18.89 -0.28
N THR A 154 -39.60 -20.07 -0.06
CA THR A 154 -40.33 -21.33 0.08
C THR A 154 -39.74 -22.13 1.24
N PRO A 155 -40.57 -22.72 2.14
CA PRO A 155 -40.10 -23.38 3.34
C PRO A 155 -39.78 -24.85 3.09
N PRO A 156 -38.75 -25.43 3.70
CA PRO A 156 -38.64 -26.85 3.95
C PRO A 156 -39.02 -27.17 5.40
N THR A 157 -39.81 -28.22 5.52
CA THR A 157 -40.29 -28.87 6.74
C THR A 157 -39.20 -29.70 7.42
N THR A 158 -39.31 -29.75 8.76
CA THR A 158 -38.70 -30.63 9.75
C THR A 158 -37.29 -30.37 10.26
N PRO A 159 -37.09 -30.34 11.60
CA PRO A 159 -35.83 -30.06 12.22
C PRO A 159 -34.98 -31.32 12.44
N PRO A 160 -33.65 -31.23 12.28
CA PRO A 160 -32.73 -32.20 12.87
C PRO A 160 -32.18 -31.61 14.19
N THR A 161 -32.39 -32.35 15.24
CA THR A 161 -31.68 -32.21 16.54
C THR A 161 -30.26 -32.73 16.38
N THR A 162 -29.28 -31.83 16.27
CA THR A 162 -27.87 -32.08 16.57
C THR A 162 -27.20 -30.78 17.00
N PRO A 163 -26.26 -30.79 17.99
CA PRO A 163 -25.55 -29.60 18.45
C PRO A 163 -24.82 -28.91 17.31
N PRO A 164 -24.58 -27.59 17.33
CA PRO A 164 -23.95 -26.88 16.24
C PRO A 164 -22.55 -27.42 16.06
N THR A 165 -22.37 -28.19 15.00
CA THR A 165 -21.05 -28.47 14.43
C THR A 165 -20.51 -27.14 13.89
N SER A 166 -19.25 -26.84 14.23
CA SER A 166 -18.47 -25.75 13.67
C SER A 166 -18.72 -25.60 12.16
N PRO A 167 -18.77 -24.36 11.63
CA PRO A 167 -18.89 -24.16 10.18
C PRO A 167 -17.84 -25.02 9.47
N PRO A 168 -18.15 -25.59 8.29
CA PRO A 168 -17.16 -26.34 7.53
C PRO A 168 -15.95 -25.45 7.32
N ALA A 169 -14.76 -25.98 7.62
CA ALA A 169 -13.49 -25.32 7.37
C ALA A 169 -13.44 -24.92 5.90
N GLY A 170 -13.36 -23.61 5.62
CA GLY A 170 -13.19 -23.10 4.27
C GLY A 170 -11.91 -23.70 3.67
N ASN A 171 -11.94 -24.07 2.42
CA ASN A 171 -10.77 -24.53 1.68
C ASN A 171 -9.78 -23.34 1.58
N ALA A 172 -8.51 -23.53 1.98
CA ALA A 172 -7.47 -22.49 1.90
C ALA A 172 -7.38 -21.88 0.49
N ALA A 173 -7.55 -22.69 -0.56
CA ALA A 173 -7.53 -22.24 -1.95
C ALA A 173 -8.68 -21.26 -2.27
N GLU A 174 -9.87 -21.51 -1.78
CA GLU A 174 -11.02 -20.60 -1.96
C GLU A 174 -10.81 -19.29 -1.19
N THR A 175 -10.27 -19.36 0.03
CA THR A 175 -9.96 -18.18 0.83
C THR A 175 -8.90 -17.33 0.14
N VAL A 176 -7.79 -17.93 -0.31
CA VAL A 176 -6.71 -17.21 -1.00
C VAL A 176 -7.20 -16.61 -2.32
N ALA A 177 -8.00 -17.33 -3.10
CA ALA A 177 -8.60 -16.79 -4.32
C ALA A 177 -9.53 -15.61 -4.04
N ALA A 178 -10.30 -15.64 -2.93
CA ALA A 178 -11.19 -14.55 -2.54
C ALA A 178 -10.42 -13.31 -1.98
N MET A 179 -9.14 -13.46 -1.64
CA MET A 179 -8.26 -12.35 -1.23
C MET A 179 -7.78 -11.51 -2.41
N GLN A 180 -7.89 -11.98 -3.66
CA GLN A 180 -7.45 -11.24 -4.85
C GLN A 180 -8.43 -10.11 -5.21
N PRO A 181 -7.97 -8.88 -5.46
CA PRO A 181 -6.62 -8.34 -5.28
C PRO A 181 -6.34 -7.87 -3.85
N GLY A 182 -5.06 -7.88 -3.46
CA GLY A 182 -4.61 -7.42 -2.15
C GLY A 182 -3.74 -6.17 -2.20
N TRP A 183 -3.62 -5.52 -1.05
CA TRP A 183 -2.83 -4.31 -0.83
C TRP A 183 -2.13 -4.38 0.52
N ASN A 184 -0.92 -3.81 0.64
CA ASN A 184 -0.15 -3.73 1.87
C ASN A 184 -0.25 -2.34 2.52
N LEU A 185 -0.52 -2.30 3.81
CA LEU A 185 -0.43 -1.09 4.65
C LEU A 185 1.02 -0.92 5.13
N GLY A 186 1.98 -0.81 4.20
CA GLY A 186 3.40 -0.74 4.51
C GLY A 186 3.84 0.58 5.14
N ASN A 187 4.96 0.55 5.87
CA ASN A 187 5.56 1.68 6.58
C ASN A 187 4.58 2.37 7.55
N SER A 188 3.81 1.57 8.26
CA SER A 188 2.87 2.04 9.29
C SER A 188 3.08 1.25 10.59
N LEU A 189 2.31 0.20 10.87
CA LEU A 189 2.51 -0.63 12.06
C LEU A 189 3.78 -1.50 12.01
N ASP A 190 4.42 -1.60 10.85
CA ASP A 190 5.74 -2.19 10.65
C ASP A 190 6.89 -1.21 10.91
N ALA A 191 6.65 0.10 10.96
CA ALA A 191 7.68 1.10 11.16
C ALA A 191 8.49 0.84 12.45
N THR A 192 9.82 0.83 12.32
CA THR A 192 10.72 0.68 13.45
C THR A 192 10.97 2.04 14.09
N GLY A 193 10.38 2.26 15.26
CA GLY A 193 10.45 3.55 15.95
C GLY A 193 9.48 3.60 17.12
N SER A 194 9.14 4.80 17.57
CA SER A 194 8.27 4.98 18.72
C SER A 194 6.79 4.70 18.42
N ASP A 195 6.39 4.84 17.16
CA ASP A 195 5.01 4.65 16.71
C ASP A 195 4.90 4.45 15.19
N GLU A 196 3.68 4.24 14.71
CA GLU A 196 3.33 3.96 13.30
C GLU A 196 3.63 5.11 12.33
N THR A 197 4.06 6.29 12.82
CA THR A 197 4.41 7.46 11.99
C THR A 197 5.91 7.64 11.81
N SER A 198 6.70 6.81 12.46
CA SER A 198 8.17 6.96 12.53
C SER A 198 8.86 6.90 11.17
N TRP A 199 8.24 6.31 10.15
CA TRP A 199 8.75 6.26 8.77
C TRP A 199 8.03 7.23 7.83
N GLY A 200 7.37 8.26 8.37
CA GLY A 200 6.85 9.42 7.62
C GLY A 200 5.42 9.27 7.11
N ASN A 201 4.78 8.12 7.28
CA ASN A 201 3.35 8.01 6.99
C ASN A 201 2.52 8.63 8.14
N PRO A 202 1.33 9.16 7.85
CA PRO A 202 0.41 9.60 8.89
C PRO A 202 -0.13 8.40 9.67
N ARG A 203 -0.64 8.67 10.87
CA ARG A 203 -1.38 7.67 11.65
C ARG A 203 -2.50 7.06 10.81
N VAL A 204 -2.63 5.73 10.86
CA VAL A 204 -3.67 4.99 10.14
C VAL A 204 -5.05 5.39 10.64
N THR A 205 -5.96 5.64 9.73
CA THR A 205 -7.36 6.00 10.02
C THR A 205 -8.32 5.00 9.37
N GLU A 206 -9.52 4.87 9.92
CA GLU A 206 -10.60 4.09 9.32
C GLU A 206 -10.91 4.57 7.89
N ALA A 207 -10.95 5.90 7.69
CA ALA A 207 -11.17 6.50 6.37
C ALA A 207 -10.11 6.09 5.31
N LEU A 208 -8.87 5.83 5.72
CA LEU A 208 -7.87 5.29 4.81
C LEU A 208 -8.27 3.88 4.33
N LEU A 209 -8.74 3.04 5.24
CA LEU A 209 -9.15 1.66 4.90
C LEU A 209 -10.39 1.66 4.02
N ASP A 210 -11.40 2.49 4.32
CA ASP A 210 -12.56 2.77 3.47
C ASP A 210 -12.11 3.21 2.06
N GLY A 211 -11.13 4.13 1.99
CA GLY A 211 -10.56 4.64 0.74
C GLY A 211 -9.90 3.54 -0.09
N VAL A 212 -9.11 2.67 0.54
CA VAL A 212 -8.49 1.51 -0.11
C VAL A 212 -9.55 0.50 -0.57
N LYS A 213 -10.56 0.25 0.26
CA LYS A 213 -11.69 -0.62 -0.10
C LYS A 213 -12.43 -0.12 -1.33
N ALA A 214 -12.67 1.18 -1.42
CA ALA A 214 -13.33 1.83 -2.56
C ALA A 214 -12.56 1.65 -3.88
N GLN A 215 -11.23 1.44 -3.81
CA GLN A 215 -10.43 1.12 -5.00
C GLN A 215 -10.72 -0.30 -5.54
N GLY A 216 -11.32 -1.18 -4.76
CA GLY A 216 -11.71 -2.52 -5.19
C GLY A 216 -10.85 -3.65 -4.66
N PHE A 217 -9.89 -3.37 -3.78
CA PHE A 217 -9.12 -4.39 -3.08
C PHE A 217 -10.02 -5.27 -2.20
N LYS A 218 -9.68 -6.54 -2.11
CA LYS A 218 -10.44 -7.57 -1.36
C LYS A 218 -9.70 -7.97 -0.09
N SER A 219 -8.39 -7.85 -0.07
CA SER A 219 -7.58 -8.13 1.10
C SER A 219 -6.59 -7.00 1.39
N ILE A 220 -6.20 -6.92 2.65
CA ILE A 220 -5.18 -6.02 3.15
C ILE A 220 -4.18 -6.80 4.00
N ARG A 221 -2.89 -6.67 3.70
CA ARG A 221 -1.82 -7.11 4.58
C ARG A 221 -1.42 -5.93 5.43
N ILE A 222 -1.44 -6.11 6.73
CA ILE A 222 -1.06 -5.14 7.74
C ILE A 222 0.22 -5.67 8.39
N PRO A 223 1.40 -5.29 7.87
CA PRO A 223 2.67 -5.67 8.47
C PRO A 223 2.77 -5.08 9.88
N VAL A 224 3.26 -5.87 10.85
CA VAL A 224 3.37 -5.44 12.25
C VAL A 224 4.73 -5.82 12.81
N THR A 225 5.48 -4.84 13.31
CA THR A 225 6.74 -5.05 14.04
C THR A 225 6.48 -4.96 15.53
N TRP A 226 6.74 -6.04 16.25
CA TRP A 226 6.36 -6.18 17.65
C TRP A 226 7.50 -5.86 18.63
N GLY A 227 8.75 -6.08 18.21
CA GLY A 227 9.91 -6.12 19.09
C GLY A 227 10.19 -4.86 19.89
N GLN A 228 9.85 -3.68 19.33
CA GLN A 228 10.00 -2.40 20.02
C GLN A 228 8.94 -2.16 21.08
N HIS A 229 7.82 -2.89 21.00
CA HIS A 229 6.66 -2.79 21.87
C HIS A 229 6.51 -4.02 22.77
N GLN A 230 7.65 -4.61 23.14
CA GLN A 230 7.71 -5.79 24.02
C GLN A 230 8.60 -5.55 25.23
N GLY A 231 8.17 -6.07 26.38
CA GLY A 231 8.99 -6.18 27.57
C GLY A 231 10.10 -7.23 27.41
N GLY A 232 10.94 -7.33 28.43
CA GLY A 232 12.08 -8.25 28.46
C GLY A 232 11.70 -9.72 28.70
N SER A 233 12.75 -10.57 28.63
CA SER A 233 12.68 -11.99 28.98
C SER A 233 12.19 -12.18 30.43
N PRO A 234 11.50 -13.30 30.76
CA PRO A 234 11.11 -14.39 29.85
C PRO A 234 9.74 -14.20 29.19
N SER A 235 8.93 -13.22 29.63
CA SER A 235 7.54 -13.08 29.19
C SER A 235 7.40 -12.39 27.83
N TYR A 236 8.34 -11.51 27.47
CA TYR A 236 8.28 -10.69 26.26
C TYR A 236 6.88 -10.12 26.03
N THR A 237 6.28 -9.56 27.10
CA THR A 237 4.90 -9.08 27.09
C THR A 237 4.75 -7.92 26.09
N ILE A 238 3.83 -8.06 25.15
CA ILE A 238 3.49 -6.99 24.22
C ILE A 238 2.78 -5.87 25.00
N GLU A 239 3.17 -4.63 24.77
CA GLU A 239 2.53 -3.45 25.35
C GLU A 239 1.03 -3.45 25.04
N ALA A 240 0.22 -3.37 26.09
CA ALA A 240 -1.24 -3.45 25.95
C ALA A 240 -1.80 -2.36 25.03
N ALA A 241 -1.23 -1.15 25.07
CA ALA A 241 -1.64 -0.04 24.21
C ALA A 241 -1.34 -0.33 22.73
N TYR A 242 -0.16 -0.89 22.43
CA TYR A 242 0.21 -1.24 21.06
C TYR A 242 -0.67 -2.39 20.53
N LEU A 243 -0.84 -3.46 21.30
CA LEU A 243 -1.74 -4.55 20.92
C LEU A 243 -3.17 -4.06 20.68
N ALA A 244 -3.67 -3.15 21.52
CA ALA A 244 -4.99 -2.54 21.34
C ALA A 244 -5.04 -1.73 20.02
N ARG A 245 -3.97 -1.01 19.68
CA ARG A 245 -3.89 -0.25 18.42
C ARG A 245 -3.88 -1.17 17.20
N VAL A 246 -3.10 -2.24 17.21
CA VAL A 246 -3.12 -3.24 16.13
C VAL A 246 -4.52 -3.84 15.97
N LYS A 247 -5.18 -4.19 17.10
CA LYS A 247 -6.56 -4.70 17.07
C LYS A 247 -7.55 -3.69 16.50
N GLU A 248 -7.41 -2.42 16.81
CA GLU A 248 -8.25 -1.34 16.29
C GLU A 248 -8.19 -1.30 14.76
N VAL A 249 -6.97 -1.24 14.18
CA VAL A 249 -6.78 -1.18 12.72
C VAL A 249 -7.27 -2.46 12.04
N VAL A 250 -6.97 -3.62 12.62
CA VAL A 250 -7.47 -4.92 12.12
C VAL A 250 -9.00 -4.97 12.13
N ASN A 251 -9.64 -4.47 13.19
CA ASN A 251 -11.09 -4.48 13.30
C ASN A 251 -11.77 -3.55 12.29
N TRP A 252 -11.20 -2.36 12.00
CA TRP A 252 -11.68 -1.50 10.92
C TRP A 252 -11.63 -2.23 9.58
N ALA A 253 -10.49 -2.82 9.23
CA ALA A 253 -10.34 -3.56 7.98
C ALA A 253 -11.31 -4.76 7.87
N LEU A 254 -11.53 -5.49 8.98
CA LEU A 254 -12.51 -6.58 9.01
C LEU A 254 -13.95 -6.07 8.86
N ALA A 255 -14.28 -4.92 9.46
CA ALA A 255 -15.59 -4.28 9.34
C ALA A 255 -15.90 -3.85 7.91
N ASP A 256 -14.90 -3.36 7.16
CA ASP A 256 -14.98 -3.07 5.72
C ASP A 256 -15.10 -4.33 4.85
N GLY A 257 -15.00 -5.50 5.49
CA GLY A 257 -15.14 -6.79 4.83
C GLY A 257 -13.90 -7.26 4.08
N PHE A 258 -12.72 -6.70 4.37
CA PHE A 258 -11.45 -7.24 3.89
C PHE A 258 -11.17 -8.64 4.46
N TYR A 259 -10.43 -9.43 3.69
CA TYR A 259 -9.53 -10.41 4.28
C TYR A 259 -8.31 -9.66 4.80
N VAL A 260 -7.93 -9.88 6.05
CA VAL A 260 -6.85 -9.14 6.73
C VAL A 260 -5.73 -10.11 7.06
N MET A 261 -4.50 -9.80 6.66
CA MET A 261 -3.33 -10.59 7.00
C MET A 261 -2.41 -9.78 7.91
N ILE A 262 -2.06 -10.34 9.08
CA ILE A 262 -1.06 -9.77 10.01
C ILE A 262 0.08 -10.74 10.22
N ASN A 263 1.25 -10.23 10.61
CA ASN A 263 2.47 -11.02 10.74
C ASN A 263 3.40 -10.54 11.87
N VAL A 264 4.55 -11.16 11.96
CA VAL A 264 5.75 -10.67 12.64
C VAL A 264 6.69 -10.14 11.55
N HIS A 265 6.84 -8.78 11.44
CA HIS A 265 7.40 -8.17 10.24
C HIS A 265 8.92 -7.90 10.34
N HIS A 266 9.33 -6.68 10.66
CA HIS A 266 10.77 -6.33 10.71
C HIS A 266 11.51 -6.93 11.89
N ASP A 267 10.83 -7.60 12.79
CA ASP A 267 11.41 -8.47 13.80
C ASP A 267 12.35 -9.52 13.19
N SER A 268 12.08 -9.92 11.93
CA SER A 268 12.85 -10.90 11.17
C SER A 268 14.34 -10.56 11.07
N TRP A 269 14.66 -9.29 10.76
CA TRP A 269 16.05 -8.85 10.63
C TRP A 269 16.58 -8.14 11.89
N GLN A 270 15.71 -7.69 12.80
CA GLN A 270 16.14 -6.96 14.02
C GLN A 270 16.66 -7.91 15.10
N TRP A 271 15.97 -9.00 15.38
CA TRP A 271 16.35 -9.89 16.47
C TRP A 271 16.11 -11.38 16.16
N LEU A 272 15.17 -11.70 15.27
CA LEU A 272 14.84 -13.08 14.96
C LEU A 272 15.95 -13.79 14.17
N ASN A 273 16.77 -13.03 13.45
CA ASN A 273 17.96 -13.52 12.75
C ASN A 273 18.98 -14.20 13.67
N SER A 274 18.90 -14.01 15.00
CA SER A 274 19.80 -14.61 16.00
C SER A 274 19.32 -15.97 16.53
N MET A 275 18.64 -16.78 15.68
CA MET A 275 18.28 -18.15 16.04
C MET A 275 19.52 -18.98 16.43
N PRO A 276 19.38 -19.99 17.36
CA PRO A 276 18.14 -20.43 18.01
C PRO A 276 17.73 -19.59 19.24
N GLY A 277 18.54 -18.64 19.68
CA GLY A 277 18.28 -17.84 20.89
C GLY A 277 16.98 -17.02 20.84
N ALA A 278 16.60 -16.58 19.66
CA ALA A 278 15.39 -15.79 19.44
C ALA A 278 14.08 -16.57 19.54
N LYS A 279 14.12 -17.91 19.47
CA LYS A 279 12.91 -18.74 19.39
C LYS A 279 11.94 -18.53 20.55
N ALA A 280 12.44 -18.44 21.78
CA ALA A 280 11.57 -18.22 22.95
C ALA A 280 10.78 -16.91 22.86
N ARG A 281 11.41 -15.86 22.34
CA ARG A 281 10.75 -14.58 22.11
C ARG A 281 9.68 -14.68 21.02
N TYR A 282 9.99 -15.33 19.91
CA TYR A 282 9.06 -15.59 18.82
C TYR A 282 7.82 -16.35 19.29
N ASP A 283 8.03 -17.45 20.05
CA ASP A 283 6.96 -18.26 20.61
C ASP A 283 6.08 -17.44 21.57
N ALA A 284 6.69 -16.61 22.44
CA ALA A 284 5.97 -15.73 23.35
C ALA A 284 5.16 -14.67 22.59
N THR A 285 5.69 -14.12 21.50
CA THR A 285 4.99 -13.16 20.63
C THR A 285 3.75 -13.80 20.01
N TRP A 286 3.90 -14.97 19.36
CA TRP A 286 2.77 -15.64 18.72
C TRP A 286 1.73 -16.17 19.72
N ASN A 287 2.11 -16.59 20.92
CA ASN A 287 1.15 -16.95 21.96
C ASN A 287 0.22 -15.77 22.31
N GLN A 288 0.78 -14.55 22.41
CA GLN A 288 0.01 -13.35 22.71
C GLN A 288 -0.86 -12.93 21.54
N ILE A 289 -0.35 -12.94 20.31
CA ILE A 289 -1.11 -12.62 19.11
C ILE A 289 -2.26 -13.63 18.95
N ALA A 290 -1.98 -14.92 19.01
CA ALA A 290 -2.98 -15.97 18.87
C ALA A 290 -4.10 -15.85 19.93
N ALA A 291 -3.75 -15.56 21.18
CA ALA A 291 -4.74 -15.32 22.24
C ALA A 291 -5.58 -14.06 21.99
N ALA A 292 -4.93 -12.96 21.58
CA ALA A 292 -5.61 -11.67 21.36
C ALA A 292 -6.64 -11.70 20.22
N PHE A 293 -6.40 -12.52 19.20
CA PHE A 293 -7.25 -12.62 18.01
C PHE A 293 -7.97 -13.96 17.86
N ARG A 294 -8.00 -14.76 18.93
CA ARG A 294 -8.57 -16.11 18.94
C ARG A 294 -10.00 -16.18 18.39
N ASP A 295 -10.83 -15.23 18.76
CA ASP A 295 -12.25 -15.20 18.43
C ASP A 295 -12.58 -14.18 17.32
N SER A 296 -11.55 -13.67 16.63
CA SER A 296 -11.72 -12.80 15.47
C SER A 296 -12.22 -13.56 14.25
N SER A 297 -12.86 -12.84 13.32
CA SER A 297 -13.38 -13.39 12.06
C SER A 297 -12.38 -14.30 11.35
N ASN A 298 -12.85 -15.33 10.65
CA ASN A 298 -12.03 -16.18 9.78
C ASN A 298 -11.46 -15.44 8.55
N LYS A 299 -11.89 -14.21 8.30
CA LYS A 299 -11.24 -13.33 7.32
C LYS A 299 -9.90 -12.76 7.84
N LEU A 300 -9.61 -12.85 9.13
CA LEU A 300 -8.27 -12.58 9.64
C LEU A 300 -7.37 -13.80 9.37
N VAL A 301 -6.23 -13.55 8.77
CA VAL A 301 -5.22 -14.52 8.33
C VAL A 301 -3.91 -14.22 9.06
N PHE A 302 -3.16 -15.23 9.43
CA PHE A 302 -1.86 -15.05 10.07
C PHE A 302 -0.72 -15.50 9.17
N GLU A 303 0.27 -14.65 8.98
CA GLU A 303 1.52 -14.97 8.31
C GLU A 303 2.64 -15.10 9.35
N SER A 304 3.40 -16.18 9.32
CA SER A 304 4.29 -16.55 10.42
C SER A 304 5.41 -15.54 10.67
N VAL A 305 6.10 -15.13 9.64
CA VAL A 305 7.17 -14.14 9.68
C VAL A 305 7.44 -13.55 8.30
N ASN A 306 7.77 -12.24 8.26
CA ASN A 306 8.16 -11.55 7.03
C ASN A 306 9.62 -11.83 6.68
N GLU A 307 9.92 -12.12 5.41
CA GLU A 307 11.28 -12.19 4.83
C GLU A 307 12.32 -12.78 5.78
N PRO A 308 12.11 -14.03 6.23
CA PRO A 308 12.99 -14.65 7.21
C PRO A 308 14.43 -14.74 6.70
N GLN A 309 15.37 -14.30 7.54
CA GLN A 309 16.79 -14.38 7.30
C GLN A 309 17.52 -14.68 8.62
N PHE A 310 18.65 -15.38 8.56
CA PHE A 310 19.36 -15.80 9.75
C PHE A 310 20.85 -15.57 9.61
N SER A 311 21.52 -15.28 10.74
CA SER A 311 22.96 -15.03 10.79
C SER A 311 23.79 -16.28 10.50
N ASP A 312 23.26 -17.47 10.80
CA ASP A 312 23.86 -18.77 10.45
C ASP A 312 23.19 -19.29 9.18
N GLU A 313 23.74 -18.91 8.04
CA GLU A 313 23.22 -19.27 6.72
C GLU A 313 23.10 -20.79 6.52
N GLY A 314 24.02 -21.58 7.09
CA GLY A 314 24.03 -23.05 6.98
C GLY A 314 22.86 -23.73 7.69
N GLN A 315 22.18 -23.04 8.62
CA GLN A 315 21.04 -23.52 9.37
C GLN A 315 19.72 -22.84 9.00
N SER A 316 19.72 -21.91 8.04
CA SER A 316 18.60 -21.02 7.76
C SER A 316 17.29 -21.77 7.48
N GLU A 317 17.31 -22.80 6.65
CA GLU A 317 16.10 -23.61 6.37
C GLU A 317 15.62 -24.38 7.60
N ASN A 318 16.54 -24.92 8.42
CA ASN A 318 16.20 -25.60 9.64
C ASN A 318 15.58 -24.64 10.68
N TYR A 319 16.10 -23.42 10.78
CA TYR A 319 15.53 -22.40 11.66
C TYR A 319 14.14 -21.97 11.20
N LEU A 320 13.94 -21.80 9.90
CA LEU A 320 12.62 -21.45 9.35
C LEU A 320 11.60 -22.58 9.55
N ASP A 321 11.99 -23.87 9.35
CA ASP A 321 11.13 -25.02 9.66
C ASP A 321 10.71 -25.02 11.13
N GLN A 322 11.65 -24.73 12.06
CA GLN A 322 11.34 -24.62 13.48
C GLN A 322 10.35 -23.49 13.78
N LEU A 323 10.53 -22.31 13.17
CA LEU A 323 9.61 -21.16 13.35
C LEU A 323 8.22 -21.46 12.80
N ASN A 324 8.13 -21.94 11.57
CA ASN A 324 6.86 -22.27 10.91
C ASN A 324 6.11 -23.39 11.66
N THR A 325 6.82 -24.41 12.14
CA THR A 325 6.24 -25.49 12.94
C THR A 325 5.76 -24.99 14.31
N SER A 326 6.54 -24.14 14.97
CA SER A 326 6.15 -23.55 16.25
C SER A 326 4.94 -22.63 16.13
N PHE A 327 4.95 -21.76 15.13
CA PHE A 327 3.82 -20.90 14.79
C PHE A 327 2.54 -21.69 14.58
N HIS A 328 2.57 -22.71 13.74
CA HIS A 328 1.43 -23.58 13.49
C HIS A 328 0.93 -24.21 14.79
N THR A 329 1.83 -24.78 15.60
CA THR A 329 1.48 -25.44 16.86
C THR A 329 0.83 -24.47 17.85
N ILE A 330 1.39 -23.27 18.01
CA ILE A 330 0.89 -22.23 18.91
C ILE A 330 -0.50 -21.77 18.47
N VAL A 331 -0.65 -21.43 17.17
CA VAL A 331 -1.93 -20.90 16.67
C VAL A 331 -3.02 -21.96 16.77
N ARG A 332 -2.79 -23.18 16.29
CA ARG A 332 -3.77 -24.28 16.38
C ARG A 332 -4.10 -24.64 17.81
N GLY A 333 -3.11 -24.69 18.69
CA GLY A 333 -3.26 -25.01 20.11
C GLY A 333 -4.08 -23.96 20.90
N SER A 334 -4.14 -22.72 20.43
CA SER A 334 -4.93 -21.66 21.06
C SER A 334 -6.45 -21.84 20.90
N GLY A 335 -6.90 -22.68 19.95
CA GLY A 335 -8.31 -23.02 19.76
C GLY A 335 -9.16 -21.86 19.22
N GLY A 336 -10.47 -21.94 19.40
CA GLY A 336 -11.41 -20.94 18.86
C GLY A 336 -11.33 -20.85 17.33
N GLY A 337 -11.42 -19.67 16.77
CA GLY A 337 -11.28 -19.43 15.33
C GLY A 337 -9.89 -19.83 14.78
N ASN A 338 -8.88 -19.86 15.64
CA ASN A 338 -7.50 -20.22 15.25
C ASN A 338 -7.35 -21.72 14.93
N ALA A 339 -8.27 -22.56 15.35
CA ALA A 339 -8.24 -23.99 15.01
C ALA A 339 -8.34 -24.24 13.50
N THR A 340 -8.99 -23.31 12.76
CA THR A 340 -9.22 -23.44 11.30
C THR A 340 -8.80 -22.22 10.50
N ARG A 341 -8.26 -21.17 11.14
CA ARG A 341 -7.80 -19.94 10.50
C ARG A 341 -6.76 -20.25 9.42
N LEU A 342 -6.82 -19.57 8.27
CA LEU A 342 -5.78 -19.66 7.26
C LEU A 342 -4.44 -19.18 7.84
N LEU A 343 -3.42 -20.01 7.73
CA LEU A 343 -2.03 -19.70 8.09
C LEU A 343 -1.21 -19.58 6.81
N VAL A 344 -0.32 -18.60 6.79
CA VAL A 344 0.54 -18.31 5.65
C VAL A 344 1.99 -18.49 6.07
N LEU A 345 2.71 -19.34 5.35
CA LEU A 345 4.09 -19.68 5.63
C LEU A 345 5.01 -19.15 4.53
N PRO A 346 6.07 -18.40 4.87
CA PRO A 346 7.03 -17.90 3.89
C PRO A 346 8.07 -18.95 3.55
N THR A 347 8.63 -18.84 2.34
CA THR A 347 9.94 -19.39 2.00
C THR A 347 11.06 -18.58 2.65
N LEU A 348 12.26 -19.12 2.73
CA LEU A 348 13.43 -18.35 3.17
C LEU A 348 13.63 -17.13 2.25
N HIS A 349 13.82 -15.93 2.84
CA HIS A 349 13.86 -14.62 2.16
C HIS A 349 12.61 -14.32 1.34
N THR A 350 11.50 -15.05 1.52
CA THR A 350 10.33 -15.03 0.62
C THR A 350 10.70 -15.23 -0.87
N SER A 351 11.83 -15.89 -1.12
CA SER A 351 12.37 -16.14 -2.46
C SER A 351 11.66 -17.32 -3.12
N ALA A 352 11.59 -17.32 -4.47
CA ALA A 352 11.19 -18.47 -5.27
C ALA A 352 12.39 -19.29 -5.80
N ASP A 353 13.50 -19.31 -5.06
CA ASP A 353 14.58 -20.23 -5.34
C ASP A 353 14.16 -21.67 -5.04
N GLN A 354 14.53 -22.58 -5.93
CA GLN A 354 14.00 -23.95 -5.89
C GLN A 354 14.24 -24.64 -4.55
N ALA A 355 15.42 -24.44 -3.94
CA ALA A 355 15.75 -25.03 -2.65
C ALA A 355 14.80 -24.56 -1.53
N HIS A 356 14.48 -23.25 -1.50
CA HIS A 356 13.58 -22.65 -0.51
C HIS A 356 12.13 -23.10 -0.73
N LEU A 357 11.70 -23.24 -1.99
CA LEU A 357 10.37 -23.75 -2.34
C LEU A 357 10.22 -25.22 -1.89
N ASP A 358 11.23 -26.05 -2.13
CA ASP A 358 11.22 -27.48 -1.77
C ASP A 358 11.24 -27.66 -0.24
N ALA A 359 12.02 -26.85 0.49
CA ALA A 359 12.06 -26.86 1.95
C ALA A 359 10.69 -26.52 2.55
N LEU A 360 10.07 -25.42 2.11
CA LEU A 360 8.73 -25.06 2.58
C LEU A 360 7.66 -26.08 2.18
N SER A 361 7.73 -26.63 0.96
CA SER A 361 6.81 -27.72 0.53
C SER A 361 6.91 -28.92 1.49
N THR A 362 8.11 -29.28 1.94
CA THR A 362 8.33 -30.34 2.89
C THR A 362 7.74 -30.01 4.27
N THR A 363 7.95 -28.81 4.76
CA THR A 363 7.34 -28.31 6.02
C THR A 363 5.81 -28.38 5.98
N ILE A 364 5.18 -27.87 4.90
CA ILE A 364 3.71 -27.89 4.76
C ILE A 364 3.18 -29.33 4.72
N GLN A 365 3.83 -30.22 4.00
CA GLN A 365 3.43 -31.64 3.95
C GLN A 365 3.53 -32.31 5.35
N LYS A 366 4.58 -32.03 6.11
CA LYS A 366 4.79 -32.51 7.47
C LYS A 366 3.70 -32.01 8.44
N LEU A 367 3.28 -30.76 8.30
CA LEU A 367 2.22 -30.18 9.12
C LEU A 367 0.83 -30.77 8.81
N ASN A 368 0.62 -31.29 7.61
CA ASN A 368 -0.62 -31.97 7.17
C ASN A 368 -1.90 -31.18 7.52
N ASP A 369 -1.87 -29.88 7.30
CA ASP A 369 -2.98 -28.95 7.57
C ASP A 369 -3.48 -28.36 6.26
N ARG A 370 -4.79 -28.47 6.01
CA ARG A 370 -5.44 -27.98 4.77
C ARG A 370 -5.63 -26.46 4.73
N ASN A 371 -5.46 -25.81 5.88
CA ASN A 371 -5.64 -24.36 6.02
C ASN A 371 -4.29 -23.63 6.06
N ILE A 372 -3.37 -24.05 5.18
CA ILE A 372 -2.06 -23.40 4.99
C ILE A 372 -1.95 -22.90 3.56
N ALA A 373 -1.39 -21.71 3.38
CA ALA A 373 -0.92 -21.14 2.13
C ALA A 373 0.58 -20.87 2.20
N ALA A 374 1.26 -20.87 1.05
CA ALA A 374 2.63 -20.40 0.93
C ALA A 374 2.67 -18.91 0.54
N THR A 375 3.70 -18.18 0.98
CA THR A 375 3.96 -16.81 0.52
C THR A 375 5.37 -16.64 -0.01
N VAL A 376 5.47 -15.84 -1.08
CA VAL A 376 6.71 -15.37 -1.70
C VAL A 376 6.56 -13.88 -2.01
N HIS A 377 7.68 -13.15 -2.20
CA HIS A 377 7.69 -11.72 -2.58
C HIS A 377 8.43 -11.54 -3.90
N TYR A 378 8.01 -10.56 -4.72
CA TYR A 378 8.64 -10.31 -6.01
C TYR A 378 8.65 -8.83 -6.38
N TYR A 379 9.85 -8.28 -6.52
CA TYR A 379 10.06 -6.87 -6.86
C TYR A 379 10.67 -6.64 -8.26
N GLY A 380 10.40 -7.57 -9.18
CA GLY A 380 10.87 -7.49 -10.55
C GLY A 380 12.31 -8.00 -10.74
N TYR A 381 12.69 -8.23 -12.01
CA TYR A 381 14.08 -8.49 -12.38
C TYR A 381 14.97 -7.33 -11.89
N TRP A 382 15.90 -7.62 -10.98
CA TRP A 382 16.63 -6.58 -10.26
C TRP A 382 17.26 -5.51 -11.16
N PRO A 383 17.96 -5.85 -12.28
CA PRO A 383 18.54 -4.81 -13.15
C PRO A 383 17.50 -3.86 -13.75
N PHE A 384 16.31 -4.35 -14.09
CA PHE A 384 15.21 -3.54 -14.57
C PHE A 384 14.57 -2.75 -13.42
N SER A 385 14.31 -3.41 -12.33
CA SER A 385 13.55 -2.88 -11.20
C SER A 385 14.21 -1.66 -10.54
N VAL A 386 15.55 -1.60 -10.53
CA VAL A 386 16.34 -0.47 -9.99
C VAL A 386 17.01 0.37 -11.08
N ASN A 387 16.79 0.04 -12.35
CA ASN A 387 17.45 0.68 -13.51
C ASN A 387 18.97 0.69 -13.35
N ILE A 388 19.57 -0.49 -13.48
CA ILE A 388 21.01 -0.71 -13.50
C ILE A 388 21.40 -1.59 -14.70
N ALA A 389 22.68 -1.70 -15.01
CA ALA A 389 23.24 -2.56 -16.07
C ALA A 389 22.67 -2.26 -17.47
N GLY A 390 22.09 -1.08 -17.69
CA GLY A 390 21.49 -0.69 -18.97
C GLY A 390 20.13 -1.32 -19.25
N THR A 391 19.55 -2.03 -18.29
CA THR A 391 18.23 -2.65 -18.41
C THR A 391 17.13 -1.62 -18.06
N THR A 392 16.69 -0.87 -19.07
CA THR A 392 15.72 0.22 -18.91
C THR A 392 14.32 -0.15 -19.39
N THR A 393 14.14 -1.28 -20.09
CA THR A 393 12.89 -1.67 -20.73
C THR A 393 12.38 -3.00 -20.22
N PHE A 394 11.06 -3.17 -20.18
CA PHE A 394 10.41 -4.45 -19.92
C PHE A 394 10.45 -5.32 -21.18
N ASP A 395 11.57 -5.96 -21.39
CA ASP A 395 11.88 -6.79 -22.55
C ASP A 395 11.63 -8.29 -22.30
N ALA A 396 12.03 -9.12 -23.25
CA ALA A 396 11.90 -10.58 -23.15
C ALA A 396 12.66 -11.17 -21.95
N THR A 397 13.81 -10.60 -21.56
CA THR A 397 14.58 -11.04 -20.39
C THR A 397 13.84 -10.75 -19.09
N THR A 398 13.35 -9.53 -18.96
CA THR A 398 12.56 -9.11 -17.79
C THR A 398 11.25 -9.90 -17.68
N GLN A 399 10.61 -10.18 -18.81
CA GLN A 399 9.41 -11.01 -18.86
C GLN A 399 9.71 -12.47 -18.50
N ALA A 400 10.82 -13.03 -18.96
CA ALA A 400 11.24 -14.40 -18.63
C ALA A 400 11.53 -14.56 -17.12
N ASP A 401 12.04 -13.52 -16.46
CA ASP A 401 12.26 -13.52 -15.00
C ASP A 401 10.93 -13.60 -14.23
N VAL A 402 9.93 -12.79 -14.62
CA VAL A 402 8.55 -12.89 -14.05
C VAL A 402 8.00 -14.31 -14.23
N ASN A 403 8.13 -14.86 -15.46
CA ASN A 403 7.62 -16.21 -15.76
C ASN A 403 8.31 -17.24 -14.89
N GLY A 404 9.64 -17.24 -14.85
CA GLY A 404 10.42 -18.23 -14.10
C GLY A 404 10.11 -18.19 -12.60
N TYR A 405 9.93 -17.01 -12.04
CA TYR A 405 9.58 -16.83 -10.62
C TYR A 405 8.20 -17.43 -10.29
N LEU A 406 7.18 -17.04 -11.05
CA LEU A 406 5.81 -17.51 -10.83
C LEU A 406 5.61 -18.97 -11.23
N ASP A 407 6.31 -19.46 -12.26
CA ASP A 407 6.29 -20.87 -12.67
C ASP A 407 6.84 -21.79 -11.60
N ARG A 408 8.00 -21.48 -11.02
CA ARG A 408 8.59 -22.26 -9.92
C ARG A 408 7.66 -22.27 -8.71
N SER A 409 7.11 -21.11 -8.33
CA SER A 409 6.16 -21.00 -7.21
C SER A 409 4.90 -21.85 -7.46
N ALA A 410 4.34 -21.79 -8.68
CA ALA A 410 3.18 -22.56 -9.02
C ALA A 410 3.46 -24.08 -9.05
N ALA A 411 4.58 -24.49 -9.60
CA ALA A 411 4.97 -25.91 -9.64
C ALA A 411 5.23 -26.48 -8.24
N ALA A 412 5.82 -25.68 -7.35
CA ALA A 412 6.09 -26.10 -5.98
C ALA A 412 4.82 -26.24 -5.12
N PHE A 413 3.81 -25.40 -5.35
CA PHE A 413 2.67 -25.26 -4.46
C PHE A 413 1.31 -25.41 -5.17
N THR A 414 0.88 -24.51 -6.07
CA THR A 414 -0.47 -24.52 -6.63
C THR A 414 -0.76 -25.81 -7.38
N ALA A 415 0.20 -26.36 -8.10
CA ALA A 415 0.09 -27.68 -8.77
C ALA A 415 -0.12 -28.85 -7.80
N LYS A 416 0.21 -28.67 -6.51
CA LYS A 416 0.03 -29.65 -5.43
C LYS A 416 -1.17 -29.33 -4.53
N GLY A 417 -2.01 -28.35 -4.92
CA GLY A 417 -3.18 -27.94 -4.15
C GLY A 417 -2.88 -27.02 -2.95
N ILE A 418 -1.66 -26.51 -2.82
CA ILE A 418 -1.26 -25.52 -1.81
C ILE A 418 -1.41 -24.14 -2.45
N PRO A 419 -2.30 -23.26 -1.95
CA PRO A 419 -2.46 -21.92 -2.52
C PRO A 419 -1.26 -21.02 -2.23
N VAL A 420 -0.99 -20.08 -3.15
CA VAL A 420 0.14 -19.16 -3.07
C VAL A 420 -0.35 -17.72 -3.00
N ILE A 421 0.26 -16.94 -2.12
CA ILE A 421 0.12 -15.50 -2.03
C ILE A 421 1.46 -14.88 -2.42
N LEU A 422 1.47 -14.02 -3.43
CA LEU A 422 2.55 -13.06 -3.65
C LEU A 422 2.33 -11.92 -2.65
N GLY A 423 2.89 -12.08 -1.44
CA GLY A 423 2.58 -11.26 -0.26
C GLY A 423 3.01 -9.80 -0.42
N GLU A 424 4.04 -9.58 -1.22
CA GLU A 424 4.48 -8.27 -1.67
C GLU A 424 4.90 -8.33 -3.13
N PHE A 425 4.51 -7.32 -3.91
CA PHE A 425 5.05 -7.11 -5.24
C PHE A 425 5.10 -5.62 -5.58
N GLY A 426 6.05 -5.28 -6.44
CA GLY A 426 6.29 -3.92 -6.90
C GLY A 426 7.55 -3.84 -7.75
N LEU A 427 8.15 -2.66 -7.82
CA LEU A 427 9.48 -2.43 -8.38
C LEU A 427 10.38 -1.88 -7.27
N LEU A 428 11.52 -2.52 -7.02
CA LEU A 428 12.40 -2.21 -5.88
C LEU A 428 12.94 -0.76 -5.94
N GLY A 429 13.18 -0.23 -7.14
CA GLY A 429 13.63 1.15 -7.34
C GLY A 429 12.65 2.21 -6.84
N PHE A 430 11.37 1.84 -6.64
CA PHE A 430 10.35 2.76 -6.14
C PHE A 430 10.60 3.24 -4.70
N ASP A 431 11.33 2.50 -3.90
CA ASP A 431 11.75 2.93 -2.57
C ASP A 431 12.63 4.19 -2.61
N ARG A 432 13.30 4.44 -3.74
CA ARG A 432 14.15 5.61 -3.96
C ARG A 432 13.49 6.66 -4.85
N SER A 433 12.85 6.23 -5.94
CA SER A 433 12.20 7.12 -6.89
C SER A 433 11.19 6.37 -7.77
N LEU A 434 9.97 6.88 -7.85
CA LEU A 434 8.96 6.38 -8.79
C LEU A 434 9.35 6.57 -10.27
N ASP A 435 10.35 7.40 -10.54
CA ASP A 435 10.93 7.64 -11.87
C ASP A 435 12.10 6.70 -12.20
N ALA A 436 12.44 5.74 -11.31
CA ALA A 436 13.52 4.77 -11.57
C ALA A 436 13.25 3.95 -12.82
N VAL A 437 12.00 3.61 -13.08
CA VAL A 437 11.55 2.94 -14.30
C VAL A 437 10.62 3.87 -15.07
N GLU A 438 10.82 3.97 -16.38
CA GLU A 438 10.02 4.80 -17.27
C GLU A 438 8.54 4.40 -17.25
N GLN A 439 7.62 5.37 -17.46
CA GLN A 439 6.20 5.18 -17.30
C GLN A 439 5.62 4.03 -18.13
N GLY A 440 5.89 4.00 -19.42
CA GLY A 440 5.39 2.93 -20.29
C GLY A 440 5.97 1.57 -19.90
N GLU A 441 7.21 1.52 -19.46
CA GLU A 441 7.89 0.29 -19.08
C GLU A 441 7.33 -0.30 -17.77
N LYS A 442 7.04 0.56 -16.75
CA LYS A 442 6.37 0.10 -15.55
C LYS A 442 4.93 -0.35 -15.80
N LEU A 443 4.19 0.33 -16.70
CA LEU A 443 2.84 -0.09 -17.09
C LEU A 443 2.84 -1.47 -17.72
N LYS A 444 3.81 -1.78 -18.60
CA LYS A 444 3.97 -3.13 -19.17
C LYS A 444 4.26 -4.18 -18.11
N PHE A 445 5.13 -3.87 -17.15
CA PHE A 445 5.46 -4.79 -16.04
C PHE A 445 4.22 -5.12 -15.20
N PHE A 446 3.47 -4.13 -14.72
CA PHE A 446 2.30 -4.36 -13.86
C PHE A 446 1.14 -5.03 -14.59
N GLU A 447 0.95 -4.72 -15.88
CA GLU A 447 -0.01 -5.42 -16.74
C GLU A 447 0.33 -6.90 -16.84
N TYR A 448 1.59 -7.19 -17.17
CA TYR A 448 2.04 -8.55 -17.40
C TYR A 448 2.07 -9.38 -16.12
N LEU A 449 2.60 -8.84 -15.03
CA LEU A 449 2.65 -9.52 -13.73
C LEU A 449 1.22 -9.91 -13.27
N GLY A 450 0.28 -8.97 -13.30
CA GLY A 450 -1.10 -9.22 -12.88
C GLY A 450 -1.77 -10.30 -13.74
N TYR A 451 -1.54 -10.28 -15.05
CA TYR A 451 -2.01 -11.33 -15.94
C TYR A 451 -1.39 -12.68 -15.63
N TYR A 452 -0.05 -12.75 -15.52
CA TYR A 452 0.63 -14.03 -15.39
C TYR A 452 0.41 -14.68 -14.03
N ALA A 453 0.35 -13.89 -12.96
CA ALA A 453 -0.03 -14.37 -11.62
C ALA A 453 -1.45 -14.99 -11.63
N ARG A 454 -2.40 -14.33 -12.31
CA ARG A 454 -3.76 -14.86 -12.48
C ARG A 454 -3.77 -16.19 -13.27
N GLN A 455 -2.93 -16.35 -14.31
CA GLN A 455 -2.79 -17.63 -15.05
C GLN A 455 -2.25 -18.75 -14.16
N LYS A 456 -1.49 -18.41 -13.12
CA LYS A 456 -0.89 -19.36 -12.16
C LYS A 456 -1.74 -19.56 -10.91
N ASN A 457 -2.92 -18.92 -10.81
CA ASN A 457 -3.78 -18.92 -9.62
C ASN A 457 -3.02 -18.45 -8.37
N ILE A 458 -2.20 -17.42 -8.51
CA ILE A 458 -1.44 -16.76 -7.43
C ILE A 458 -2.14 -15.47 -7.08
N THR A 459 -2.51 -15.30 -5.82
CA THR A 459 -3.06 -14.06 -5.27
C THR A 459 -1.94 -13.05 -5.08
N THR A 460 -2.17 -11.79 -5.44
CA THR A 460 -1.15 -10.73 -5.40
C THR A 460 -1.54 -9.61 -4.45
N MET A 461 -0.58 -9.12 -3.65
CA MET A 461 -0.76 -8.02 -2.71
C MET A 461 0.26 -6.92 -3.00
N LEU A 462 -0.20 -5.79 -3.57
CA LEU A 462 0.65 -4.65 -3.91
C LEU A 462 1.36 -4.12 -2.66
N TRP A 463 2.68 -3.99 -2.72
CA TRP A 463 3.42 -3.26 -1.69
C TRP A 463 3.19 -1.76 -1.86
N ASP A 464 2.73 -1.11 -0.79
CA ASP A 464 2.52 0.34 -0.76
C ASP A 464 2.96 0.91 0.59
N ASN A 465 4.12 1.53 0.62
CA ASN A 465 4.67 2.23 1.78
C ASN A 465 4.22 3.70 1.86
N GLY A 466 3.14 4.08 1.17
CA GLY A 466 2.69 5.46 0.96
C GLY A 466 3.15 6.05 -0.37
N GLN A 467 3.89 5.27 -1.19
CA GLN A 467 4.40 5.73 -2.48
C GLN A 467 3.33 5.76 -3.58
N HIS A 468 2.32 4.91 -3.51
CA HIS A 468 1.29 4.77 -4.54
C HIS A 468 -0.02 5.46 -4.17
N PHE A 469 -0.61 5.10 -3.04
CA PHE A 469 -1.87 5.67 -2.58
C PHE A 469 -1.61 6.71 -1.49
N ASP A 470 -2.02 7.95 -1.73
CA ASP A 470 -1.89 9.05 -0.76
C ASP A 470 -2.76 8.75 0.47
N ARG A 471 -2.09 8.58 1.62
CA ARG A 471 -2.71 8.19 2.89
C ARG A 471 -3.65 9.28 3.47
N THR A 472 -3.54 10.51 3.00
CA THR A 472 -4.33 11.66 3.46
C THR A 472 -5.33 12.09 2.40
N GLY A 473 -4.89 12.27 1.16
CA GLY A 473 -5.73 12.70 0.04
C GLY A 473 -6.61 11.59 -0.51
N LEU A 474 -6.37 10.32 -0.14
CA LEU A 474 -7.09 9.12 -0.58
C LEU A 474 -7.18 8.99 -2.10
N THR A 475 -6.10 9.35 -2.78
CA THR A 475 -5.98 9.32 -4.23
C THR A 475 -4.69 8.62 -4.66
N TRP A 476 -4.68 8.07 -5.86
CA TRP A 476 -3.48 7.49 -6.45
C TRP A 476 -2.53 8.58 -6.95
N LYS A 477 -1.25 8.50 -6.57
CA LYS A 477 -0.20 9.40 -7.08
C LYS A 477 0.09 9.16 -8.56
N ASP A 478 -0.09 7.92 -9.03
CA ASP A 478 -0.05 7.53 -10.44
C ASP A 478 -1.36 6.83 -10.83
N PRO A 479 -2.40 7.59 -11.24
CA PRO A 479 -3.69 7.03 -11.63
C PRO A 479 -3.62 6.13 -12.87
N GLU A 480 -2.64 6.36 -13.77
CA GLU A 480 -2.44 5.56 -14.98
C GLU A 480 -1.91 4.17 -14.62
N LEU A 481 -0.92 4.09 -13.72
CA LEU A 481 -0.42 2.83 -13.18
C LEU A 481 -1.54 2.04 -12.47
N TYR A 482 -2.31 2.72 -11.63
CA TYR A 482 -3.43 2.08 -10.95
C TYR A 482 -4.47 1.54 -11.93
N ALA A 483 -4.85 2.31 -12.96
CA ALA A 483 -5.82 1.87 -13.96
C ALA A 483 -5.32 0.62 -14.71
N GLN A 484 -4.03 0.59 -15.07
CA GLN A 484 -3.39 -0.54 -15.73
C GLN A 484 -3.38 -1.79 -14.85
N MET A 485 -2.94 -1.64 -13.61
CA MET A 485 -2.93 -2.71 -12.61
C MET A 485 -4.34 -3.23 -12.35
N LYS A 486 -5.31 -2.35 -12.14
CA LYS A 486 -6.71 -2.72 -11.90
C LYS A 486 -7.32 -3.49 -13.07
N ALA A 487 -7.04 -3.10 -14.30
CA ALA A 487 -7.49 -3.83 -15.48
C ALA A 487 -6.90 -5.25 -15.52
N SER A 488 -5.62 -5.42 -15.13
CA SER A 488 -4.94 -6.71 -15.12
C SER A 488 -5.55 -7.74 -14.17
N TRP A 489 -6.35 -7.31 -13.19
CA TRP A 489 -7.04 -8.23 -12.27
C TRP A 489 -8.05 -9.15 -12.98
N THR A 490 -8.60 -8.71 -14.10
CA THR A 490 -9.67 -9.45 -14.79
C THR A 490 -9.44 -9.62 -16.29
N THR A 491 -8.65 -8.74 -16.93
CA THR A 491 -8.44 -8.75 -18.38
C THR A 491 -6.99 -8.45 -18.73
N ARG A 492 -6.67 -8.43 -20.01
CA ARG A 492 -5.43 -7.89 -20.57
C ARG A 492 -5.67 -6.50 -21.13
N SER A 493 -4.64 -5.68 -21.12
CA SER A 493 -4.61 -4.41 -21.86
C SER A 493 -3.61 -4.50 -23.01
N GLY A 494 -3.97 -3.97 -24.17
CA GLY A 494 -2.99 -3.80 -25.26
C GLY A 494 -1.93 -2.78 -24.81
N THR A 495 -0.67 -3.02 -25.19
CA THR A 495 0.48 -2.14 -24.95
C THR A 495 1.21 -1.86 -26.24
N ALA A 496 2.38 -1.24 -26.21
CA ALA A 496 3.24 -1.06 -27.37
C ALA A 496 4.72 -1.13 -27.00
N SER A 497 5.58 -1.21 -28.01
CA SER A 497 7.04 -1.20 -27.84
C SER A 497 7.54 0.00 -27.05
N THR A 498 6.86 1.15 -27.17
CA THR A 498 7.10 2.38 -26.41
C THR A 498 5.81 3.17 -26.27
N ASP A 499 5.76 4.04 -25.26
CA ASP A 499 4.72 5.06 -25.10
C ASP A 499 5.22 6.46 -25.53
N GLN A 500 6.42 6.57 -26.15
CA GLN A 500 7.07 7.83 -26.50
C GLN A 500 7.43 7.87 -27.99
N VAL A 501 7.12 9.00 -28.62
CA VAL A 501 7.49 9.31 -30.01
C VAL A 501 8.23 10.64 -30.04
N PHE A 502 9.54 10.57 -30.29
CA PHE A 502 10.44 11.71 -30.29
C PHE A 502 10.55 12.37 -31.65
N LEU A 503 10.37 13.71 -31.69
CA LEU A 503 10.47 14.56 -32.86
C LEU A 503 11.61 15.58 -32.65
N ALA A 504 12.78 15.33 -33.24
CA ALA A 504 13.91 16.27 -33.17
C ALA A 504 13.54 17.61 -33.81
N LYS A 505 13.65 18.72 -33.06
CA LYS A 505 13.37 20.08 -33.62
C LYS A 505 14.30 20.47 -34.76
N SER A 506 15.53 19.95 -34.73
CA SER A 506 16.56 20.14 -35.74
C SER A 506 16.29 19.38 -37.05
N ALA A 507 15.28 18.49 -37.10
CA ALA A 507 14.98 17.68 -38.27
C ALA A 507 13.55 17.86 -38.77
N ALA A 508 13.31 17.54 -40.05
CA ALA A 508 11.95 17.46 -40.59
C ALA A 508 11.16 16.31 -39.92
N ILE A 509 9.86 16.53 -39.72
CA ILE A 509 8.99 15.49 -39.21
C ILE A 509 8.72 14.47 -40.32
N THR A 510 8.96 13.20 -40.02
CA THR A 510 8.66 12.05 -40.88
C THR A 510 7.66 11.12 -40.20
N ASP A 511 7.09 10.19 -40.94
CA ASP A 511 6.25 9.11 -40.36
C ASP A 511 7.02 8.40 -39.26
N LYS A 512 6.30 8.04 -38.19
CA LYS A 512 6.84 7.28 -37.04
C LYS A 512 6.04 6.03 -36.81
N THR A 513 6.70 4.91 -36.62
CA THR A 513 6.06 3.62 -36.40
C THR A 513 6.30 3.14 -34.97
N VAL A 514 5.23 2.69 -34.33
CA VAL A 514 5.23 2.04 -33.01
C VAL A 514 4.65 0.64 -33.17
N THR A 515 5.35 -0.36 -32.64
CA THR A 515 4.87 -1.74 -32.64
C THR A 515 3.88 -1.94 -31.49
N LEU A 516 2.64 -2.29 -31.79
CA LEU A 516 1.64 -2.63 -30.81
C LEU A 516 1.86 -4.03 -30.27
N ASN A 517 1.50 -4.26 -29.01
CA ASN A 517 1.36 -5.57 -28.38
C ASN A 517 -0.09 -5.75 -27.96
N PRO A 518 -0.92 -6.37 -28.78
CA PRO A 518 -2.35 -6.50 -28.48
C PRO A 518 -2.66 -7.34 -27.24
N ASN A 519 -1.75 -8.21 -26.81
CA ASN A 519 -1.91 -9.02 -25.59
C ASN A 519 -3.21 -9.86 -25.59
N GLY A 520 -3.60 -10.40 -26.75
CA GLY A 520 -4.84 -11.15 -26.93
C GLY A 520 -6.09 -10.28 -27.15
N THR A 521 -5.94 -8.97 -27.20
CA THR A 521 -6.99 -8.03 -27.62
C THR A 521 -6.81 -7.63 -29.09
N THR A 522 -7.65 -6.78 -29.62
CA THR A 522 -7.52 -6.22 -30.97
C THR A 522 -7.47 -4.70 -30.91
N PHE A 523 -6.59 -4.09 -31.70
CA PHE A 523 -6.56 -2.63 -31.81
C PHE A 523 -7.87 -2.11 -32.42
N ALA A 524 -8.50 -1.12 -31.77
CA ALA A 524 -9.78 -0.56 -32.16
C ALA A 524 -9.64 0.79 -32.86
N ALA A 525 -9.02 1.79 -32.19
CA ALA A 525 -8.89 3.15 -32.69
C ALA A 525 -7.71 3.86 -32.07
N LEU A 526 -7.19 4.87 -32.77
CA LEU A 526 -6.28 5.87 -32.22
C LEU A 526 -7.04 7.17 -32.00
N LYS A 527 -6.93 7.75 -30.80
CA LYS A 527 -7.68 8.95 -30.39
C LYS A 527 -6.75 10.09 -29.99
N PHE A 528 -7.20 11.30 -30.19
CA PHE A 528 -6.62 12.52 -29.63
C PHE A 528 -7.76 13.36 -28.99
N ASN A 529 -7.60 13.73 -27.72
CA ASN A 529 -8.62 14.42 -26.94
C ASN A 529 -10.01 13.75 -27.03
N ASN A 530 -10.03 12.41 -26.91
CA ASN A 530 -11.19 11.53 -27.03
C ASN A 530 -11.86 11.46 -28.41
N ALA A 531 -11.39 12.22 -29.42
CA ALA A 531 -11.85 12.14 -30.79
C ALA A 531 -11.05 11.11 -31.59
N ASP A 532 -11.74 10.33 -32.42
CA ASP A 532 -11.08 9.35 -33.30
C ASP A 532 -10.27 10.05 -34.37
N LEU A 533 -9.03 9.59 -34.57
CA LEU A 533 -8.19 9.96 -35.68
C LEU A 533 -8.55 9.11 -36.91
N VAL A 534 -8.32 9.64 -38.11
CA VAL A 534 -8.76 9.02 -39.37
C VAL A 534 -7.72 8.01 -39.86
N ARG A 535 -8.09 6.72 -39.85
CA ARG A 535 -7.25 5.64 -40.43
C ARG A 535 -7.07 5.88 -41.92
N GLY A 536 -5.85 5.74 -42.41
CA GLY A 536 -5.43 6.01 -43.80
C GLY A 536 -4.94 7.46 -43.99
N THR A 537 -5.42 8.44 -43.22
CA THR A 537 -5.03 9.85 -43.31
C THR A 537 -4.08 10.27 -42.19
N ASP A 538 -4.49 10.02 -40.93
CA ASP A 538 -3.70 10.38 -39.75
C ASP A 538 -2.72 9.29 -39.38
N TYR A 539 -3.13 8.04 -39.52
CA TYR A 539 -2.30 6.87 -39.24
C TYR A 539 -2.64 5.69 -40.15
N THR A 540 -1.71 4.76 -40.26
CA THR A 540 -1.96 3.46 -40.87
C THR A 540 -1.60 2.33 -39.90
N ILE A 541 -2.21 1.16 -40.10
CA ILE A 541 -1.87 -0.04 -39.35
C ILE A 541 -1.72 -1.22 -40.32
N SER A 542 -0.61 -1.97 -40.16
CA SER A 542 -0.30 -3.17 -40.92
C SER A 542 0.26 -4.22 -39.95
N GLY A 543 -0.53 -5.28 -39.71
CA GLY A 543 -0.28 -6.15 -38.56
C GLY A 543 -0.26 -5.34 -37.28
N ASP A 544 0.78 -5.47 -36.50
CA ASP A 544 0.96 -4.73 -35.24
C ASP A 544 1.72 -3.40 -35.42
N GLN A 545 2.04 -3.00 -36.67
CA GLN A 545 2.78 -1.77 -36.96
C GLN A 545 1.81 -0.58 -37.08
N LEU A 546 1.74 0.27 -36.04
CA LEU A 546 1.01 1.53 -36.06
C LEU A 546 1.94 2.64 -36.56
N THR A 547 1.69 3.16 -37.77
CA THR A 547 2.46 4.25 -38.35
C THR A 547 1.68 5.55 -38.24
N LEU A 548 2.20 6.49 -37.46
CA LEU A 548 1.71 7.88 -37.33
C LEU A 548 2.25 8.71 -38.50
N LYS A 549 1.35 9.35 -39.26
CA LYS A 549 1.72 10.13 -40.44
C LYS A 549 2.41 11.45 -40.06
N ALA A 550 3.36 11.87 -40.87
CA ALA A 550 4.06 13.13 -40.68
C ALA A 550 3.12 14.33 -40.61
N SER A 551 2.02 14.33 -41.39
CA SER A 551 0.98 15.36 -41.35
C SER A 551 0.28 15.44 -39.99
N LEU A 552 -0.07 14.29 -39.40
CA LEU A 552 -0.62 14.21 -38.04
C LEU A 552 0.40 14.73 -37.02
N LEU A 553 1.63 14.21 -37.08
CA LEU A 553 2.70 14.57 -36.14
C LEU A 553 3.02 16.07 -36.21
N THR A 554 3.01 16.68 -37.39
CA THR A 554 3.19 18.12 -37.57
C THR A 554 2.06 18.91 -36.92
N ARG A 555 0.81 18.48 -37.12
CA ARG A 555 -0.36 19.10 -36.48
C ARG A 555 -0.31 18.99 -34.94
N LEU A 556 0.05 17.84 -34.44
CA LEU A 556 0.14 17.58 -33.00
C LEU A 556 1.32 18.28 -32.32
N ALA A 557 2.44 18.38 -33.00
CA ALA A 557 3.63 19.05 -32.48
C ALA A 557 3.46 20.58 -32.41
N GLY A 558 2.56 21.16 -33.22
CA GLY A 558 2.25 22.60 -33.20
C GLY A 558 3.52 23.46 -33.34
N ALA A 559 3.78 24.32 -32.34
CA ALA A 559 4.98 25.15 -32.27
C ALA A 559 6.26 24.36 -32.00
N ARG A 560 6.17 23.06 -31.74
CA ARG A 560 7.29 22.18 -31.36
C ARG A 560 8.02 22.65 -30.10
N ASP A 561 7.27 23.07 -29.09
CA ASP A 561 7.86 23.40 -27.79
C ASP A 561 8.54 22.16 -27.19
N TYR A 562 9.66 22.34 -26.51
CA TYR A 562 10.37 21.23 -25.91
C TYR A 562 9.52 20.48 -24.87
N GLY A 563 9.53 19.16 -24.95
CA GLY A 563 8.76 18.28 -24.10
C GLY A 563 7.50 17.76 -24.77
N VAL A 564 6.50 17.44 -23.97
CA VAL A 564 5.25 16.82 -24.43
C VAL A 564 4.36 17.82 -25.17
N ASN A 565 4.11 17.55 -26.46
CA ASN A 565 3.22 18.35 -27.29
C ASN A 565 1.79 17.77 -27.37
N ALA A 566 1.66 16.44 -27.38
CA ALA A 566 0.37 15.76 -27.44
C ALA A 566 0.45 14.38 -26.80
N LYS A 567 -0.71 13.88 -26.34
CA LYS A 567 -0.91 12.52 -25.86
C LYS A 567 -1.99 11.87 -26.69
N LEU A 568 -1.67 10.79 -27.37
CA LEU A 568 -2.60 9.95 -28.10
C LEU A 568 -3.03 8.78 -27.22
N SER A 569 -4.19 8.22 -27.53
CA SER A 569 -4.75 7.06 -26.85
C SER A 569 -5.04 5.97 -27.87
N ALA A 570 -4.27 4.89 -27.85
CA ALA A 570 -4.51 3.69 -28.64
C ALA A 570 -5.48 2.78 -27.86
N THR A 571 -6.70 2.63 -28.37
CA THR A 571 -7.74 1.82 -27.74
C THR A 571 -7.74 0.42 -28.31
N PHE A 572 -8.12 -0.55 -27.46
CA PHE A 572 -8.22 -1.96 -27.80
C PHE A 572 -9.60 -2.53 -27.45
N SER A 573 -9.89 -3.73 -27.86
CA SER A 573 -11.17 -4.39 -27.59
C SER A 573 -11.44 -4.67 -26.11
N ALA A 574 -10.43 -4.65 -25.27
CA ALA A 574 -10.51 -4.80 -23.82
C ALA A 574 -9.34 -4.09 -23.12
N GLY A 575 -9.44 -3.93 -21.79
CA GLY A 575 -8.43 -3.30 -20.98
C GLY A 575 -8.45 -1.77 -21.03
N VAL A 576 -7.38 -1.15 -20.55
CA VAL A 576 -7.21 0.31 -20.61
C VAL A 576 -6.46 0.71 -21.88
N PRO A 577 -6.73 1.92 -22.43
CA PRO A 577 -6.01 2.42 -23.59
C PRO A 577 -4.52 2.58 -23.30
N TRP A 578 -3.69 2.36 -24.34
CA TRP A 578 -2.26 2.68 -24.29
C TRP A 578 -2.02 4.12 -24.72
N ARG A 579 -1.30 4.87 -23.86
CA ARG A 579 -0.92 6.24 -24.16
C ARG A 579 0.30 6.26 -25.09
N ILE A 580 0.30 7.15 -26.10
CA ILE A 580 1.45 7.46 -26.95
C ILE A 580 1.70 8.96 -26.86
N THR A 581 2.86 9.34 -26.33
CA THR A 581 3.24 10.71 -26.06
C THR A 581 4.11 11.25 -27.20
N ILE A 582 3.70 12.37 -27.80
CA ILE A 582 4.48 13.06 -28.86
C ILE A 582 5.35 14.11 -28.20
N ILE A 583 6.65 14.00 -28.36
CA ILE A 583 7.66 14.78 -27.65
C ILE A 583 8.56 15.50 -28.65
N SER A 584 8.63 16.82 -28.59
CA SER A 584 9.64 17.61 -29.31
C SER A 584 10.89 17.76 -28.49
N TYR A 585 12.04 17.46 -29.08
CA TYR A 585 13.33 17.47 -28.40
C TYR A 585 14.47 17.92 -29.30
N ASP A 586 15.59 18.24 -28.68
CA ASP A 586 16.91 18.23 -29.26
C ASP A 586 17.90 17.62 -28.26
N THR A 587 19.10 17.30 -28.71
CA THR A 587 20.17 16.73 -27.86
C THR A 587 20.35 17.63 -26.61
N PRO A 588 20.23 17.08 -25.41
CA PRO A 588 20.47 17.82 -24.17
C PRO A 588 21.90 18.36 -24.09
N THR A 589 22.09 19.41 -23.33
CA THR A 589 23.40 20.01 -23.08
C THR A 589 23.70 20.10 -21.61
N VAL A 590 24.96 20.00 -21.24
CA VAL A 590 25.48 20.14 -19.89
C VAL A 590 26.58 21.19 -19.83
N THR A 591 26.86 21.70 -18.63
CA THR A 591 27.95 22.69 -18.42
C THR A 591 28.86 22.25 -17.27
N ALA A 592 30.11 22.81 -17.26
CA ALA A 592 31.04 22.55 -16.18
C ALA A 592 30.50 22.97 -14.82
N ALA A 593 30.90 22.24 -13.80
CA ALA A 593 30.48 22.50 -12.41
C ALA A 593 31.61 22.13 -11.43
N THR A 594 31.55 22.74 -10.24
CA THR A 594 32.35 22.33 -9.07
C THR A 594 31.43 22.10 -7.90
N GLY A 595 31.78 21.19 -7.02
CA GLY A 595 30.99 20.86 -5.83
C GLY A 595 31.77 19.98 -4.87
N THR A 596 31.03 19.24 -4.04
CA THR A 596 31.63 18.30 -3.10
C THR A 596 31.07 16.89 -3.32
N THR A 597 31.73 15.88 -2.76
CA THR A 597 31.25 14.50 -2.80
C THR A 597 29.90 14.31 -2.12
N SER A 598 29.49 15.22 -1.24
CA SER A 598 28.16 15.22 -0.58
C SER A 598 27.10 16.05 -1.30
N ALA A 599 27.51 16.90 -2.27
CA ALA A 599 26.60 17.81 -2.97
C ALA A 599 27.20 18.22 -4.32
N PHE A 600 27.08 17.35 -5.31
CA PHE A 600 27.51 17.63 -6.69
C PHE A 600 26.35 17.48 -7.66
N THR A 601 26.17 18.50 -8.49
CA THR A 601 25.16 18.48 -9.56
C THR A 601 25.77 18.91 -10.89
N ILE A 602 25.42 18.20 -11.94
CA ILE A 602 25.72 18.55 -13.33
C ILE A 602 24.61 19.47 -13.83
N PRO A 603 24.88 20.77 -14.13
CA PRO A 603 23.85 21.62 -14.72
C PRO A 603 23.51 21.13 -16.13
N ALA A 604 22.23 20.98 -16.42
CA ALA A 604 21.74 20.39 -17.66
C ALA A 604 20.56 21.19 -18.23
N THR A 605 20.56 21.31 -19.56
CA THR A 605 19.37 21.76 -20.30
C THR A 605 18.83 20.55 -21.06
N PHE A 606 17.71 19.98 -20.57
CA PHE A 606 17.18 18.72 -21.07
C PHE A 606 16.52 18.79 -22.45
N ARG A 607 16.12 19.97 -22.90
CA ARG A 607 15.53 20.20 -24.24
C ARG A 607 14.44 19.20 -24.62
N GLY A 608 13.53 18.92 -23.68
CA GLY A 608 12.39 18.04 -23.88
C GLY A 608 12.66 16.55 -23.74
N ASP A 609 13.93 16.15 -23.52
CA ASP A 609 14.32 14.76 -23.33
C ASP A 609 14.47 14.41 -21.84
N ARG A 610 14.55 13.13 -21.53
CA ARG A 610 14.73 12.63 -20.15
C ARG A 610 15.85 11.60 -20.10
N VAL A 611 16.59 11.59 -19.00
CA VAL A 611 17.67 10.62 -18.78
C VAL A 611 17.07 9.22 -18.63
N ALA A 612 17.58 8.28 -19.41
CA ALA A 612 17.21 6.87 -19.34
C ALA A 612 18.10 6.12 -18.36
N THR A 613 19.44 6.31 -18.46
CA THR A 613 20.44 5.69 -17.58
C THR A 613 21.78 6.41 -17.70
N MET A 614 22.76 6.04 -16.87
CA MET A 614 24.11 6.62 -16.89
C MET A 614 25.18 5.55 -16.82
N GLU A 615 26.21 5.67 -17.67
CA GLU A 615 27.45 4.90 -17.53
C GLU A 615 28.55 5.72 -16.85
N ALA A 616 29.45 5.04 -16.14
CA ALA A 616 30.63 5.61 -15.53
C ALA A 616 31.85 4.69 -15.73
N LYS A 617 32.91 5.23 -16.36
CA LYS A 617 34.15 4.49 -16.66
C LYS A 617 35.39 5.34 -16.35
N TYR A 618 36.46 4.68 -15.92
CA TYR A 618 37.79 5.27 -15.87
C TYR A 618 38.43 5.35 -17.28
N ALA A 619 39.55 6.05 -17.39
CA ALA A 619 40.26 6.23 -18.64
C ALA A 619 40.81 4.92 -19.26
N ASP A 620 41.08 3.92 -18.44
CA ASP A 620 41.51 2.58 -18.85
C ASP A 620 40.35 1.68 -19.31
N GLY A 621 39.11 2.19 -19.26
CA GLY A 621 37.88 1.47 -19.64
C GLY A 621 37.25 0.66 -18.52
N THR A 622 37.87 0.56 -17.35
CA THR A 622 37.29 -0.10 -16.18
C THR A 622 36.10 0.69 -15.61
N ASN A 623 35.18 0.00 -14.94
CA ASN A 623 33.97 0.63 -14.40
C ASN A 623 34.28 1.47 -13.16
N ALA A 624 33.73 2.67 -13.07
CA ALA A 624 33.92 3.60 -11.95
C ALA A 624 32.70 3.64 -11.03
N GLY A 625 32.93 3.93 -9.74
CA GLY A 625 31.87 4.02 -8.72
C GLY A 625 31.36 2.66 -8.25
N PRO A 626 30.27 2.65 -7.45
CA PRO A 626 29.74 1.42 -6.87
C PRO A 626 29.19 0.48 -7.93
N GLN A 627 28.94 -0.78 -7.53
CA GLN A 627 28.52 -1.86 -8.44
C GLN A 627 29.43 -1.95 -9.68
N ASN A 628 30.74 -2.07 -9.45
CA ASN A 628 31.79 -2.03 -10.48
C ASN A 628 31.79 -3.23 -11.47
N TRP A 629 30.91 -4.21 -11.28
CA TRP A 629 30.64 -5.31 -12.21
C TRP A 629 29.98 -4.82 -13.51
N THR A 630 29.40 -3.60 -13.52
CA THR A 630 28.80 -2.95 -14.67
C THR A 630 29.21 -1.49 -14.80
N SER A 631 29.28 -0.96 -16.04
CA SER A 631 29.46 0.47 -16.27
C SER A 631 28.21 1.29 -15.98
N TYR A 632 27.02 0.70 -16.15
CA TYR A 632 25.74 1.36 -15.93
C TYR A 632 25.43 1.46 -14.46
N LYS A 633 25.06 2.64 -14.02
CA LYS A 633 24.87 2.97 -12.62
C LYS A 633 23.39 2.96 -12.22
N GLU A 634 23.12 2.57 -10.98
CA GLU A 634 21.77 2.47 -10.44
C GLU A 634 21.13 3.85 -10.29
N PHE A 635 19.94 3.99 -10.85
CA PHE A 635 19.13 5.22 -10.79
C PHE A 635 18.72 5.54 -9.33
N ALA A 636 18.72 6.81 -8.98
CA ALA A 636 18.43 7.35 -7.65
C ALA A 636 19.35 6.87 -6.49
N TYR A 637 20.19 5.86 -6.72
CA TYR A 637 21.25 5.46 -5.79
C TYR A 637 22.56 6.19 -6.09
N THR A 638 22.90 6.35 -7.35
CA THR A 638 24.16 6.94 -7.78
C THR A 638 24.00 8.27 -8.53
N PHE A 639 22.90 8.43 -9.23
CA PHE A 639 22.56 9.66 -9.95
C PHE A 639 21.06 9.89 -9.94
N LEU A 640 20.65 11.18 -9.93
CA LEU A 640 19.25 11.55 -9.94
C LEU A 640 19.02 12.83 -10.76
N PRO A 641 18.27 12.77 -11.89
CA PRO A 641 17.89 13.95 -12.65
C PRO A 641 16.84 14.77 -11.92
N ASN A 642 16.98 16.09 -11.95
CA ASN A 642 15.95 17.05 -11.54
C ASN A 642 15.57 17.93 -12.72
N TYR A 643 14.47 17.63 -13.36
CA TYR A 643 14.04 18.31 -14.59
C TYR A 643 13.58 19.74 -14.34
N THR A 644 13.06 20.05 -13.15
CA THR A 644 12.64 21.41 -12.75
C THR A 644 13.84 22.30 -12.46
N ALA A 645 14.83 21.76 -11.76
CA ALA A 645 16.06 22.49 -11.45
C ALA A 645 17.06 22.54 -12.61
N GLY A 646 16.87 21.70 -13.65
CA GLY A 646 17.82 21.60 -14.76
C GLY A 646 19.16 21.00 -14.33
N THR A 647 19.15 19.92 -13.55
CA THR A 647 20.37 19.29 -13.03
C THR A 647 20.32 17.78 -13.04
N VAL A 648 21.49 17.13 -13.04
CA VAL A 648 21.66 15.72 -12.68
C VAL A 648 22.58 15.66 -11.46
N ALA A 649 22.04 15.23 -10.31
CA ALA A 649 22.82 15.03 -9.09
C ALA A 649 23.63 13.74 -9.20
N LEU A 650 24.89 13.75 -8.71
CA LEU A 650 25.66 12.55 -8.37
C LEU A 650 25.67 12.45 -6.84
N THR A 651 25.31 11.30 -6.32
CA THR A 651 25.11 11.08 -4.88
C THR A 651 26.42 10.86 -4.14
N PRO A 652 26.44 10.97 -2.80
CA PRO A 652 27.59 10.57 -2.00
C PRO A 652 28.00 9.11 -2.22
N GLU A 653 27.02 8.21 -2.45
CA GLU A 653 27.22 6.80 -2.73
C GLU A 653 28.01 6.58 -4.03
N PHE A 654 27.77 7.40 -5.06
CA PHE A 654 28.56 7.35 -6.29
C PHE A 654 30.03 7.63 -6.00
N PHE A 655 30.32 8.69 -5.22
CA PHE A 655 31.69 9.12 -4.95
C PHE A 655 32.40 8.27 -3.90
N ALA A 656 31.69 7.48 -3.09
CA ALA A 656 32.31 6.60 -2.08
C ALA A 656 33.31 5.64 -2.72
N ASP A 657 32.98 5.10 -3.89
CA ASP A 657 33.79 4.10 -4.62
C ASP A 657 34.50 4.67 -5.85
N VAL A 658 34.61 6.00 -5.98
CA VAL A 658 35.40 6.64 -7.03
C VAL A 658 36.80 6.88 -6.53
N ASN A 659 37.82 6.48 -7.31
CA ASN A 659 39.23 6.66 -6.99
C ASN A 659 39.61 8.15 -6.95
N ASP A 660 40.34 8.55 -5.91
CA ASP A 660 40.78 9.94 -5.75
C ASP A 660 41.79 10.33 -6.84
N GLY A 661 41.63 11.52 -7.41
CA GLY A 661 42.44 12.04 -8.49
C GLY A 661 42.15 11.43 -9.87
N ALA A 662 41.36 10.39 -9.97
CA ALA A 662 41.05 9.74 -11.24
C ALA A 662 39.97 10.49 -12.03
N LYS A 663 40.18 10.65 -13.34
CA LYS A 663 39.15 11.17 -14.26
C LYS A 663 38.15 10.06 -14.58
N VAL A 664 36.87 10.30 -14.33
CA VAL A 664 35.75 9.41 -14.69
C VAL A 664 34.99 9.99 -15.86
N THR A 665 34.79 9.18 -16.90
CA THR A 665 33.91 9.49 -18.01
C THR A 665 32.51 9.04 -17.71
N LEU A 666 31.55 9.97 -17.65
CA LEU A 666 30.14 9.70 -17.56
C LEU A 666 29.51 9.77 -18.96
N THR A 667 28.63 8.82 -19.28
CA THR A 667 27.76 8.89 -20.46
C THR A 667 26.30 8.89 -19.98
N LEU A 668 25.64 10.03 -20.13
CA LEU A 668 24.21 10.16 -19.90
C LEU A 668 23.47 9.69 -21.14
N HIS A 669 22.66 8.66 -21.01
CA HIS A 669 21.78 8.13 -22.06
C HIS A 669 20.38 8.73 -21.87
N PHE A 670 19.76 9.10 -22.99
CA PHE A 670 18.44 9.71 -22.99
C PHE A 670 17.43 8.84 -23.74
N TRP A 671 16.15 8.99 -23.42
CA TRP A 671 15.08 8.19 -24.03
C TRP A 671 14.91 8.41 -25.53
N SER A 672 15.28 9.56 -26.06
CA SER A 672 15.35 9.80 -27.52
C SER A 672 16.42 8.98 -28.24
N GLY A 673 17.33 8.36 -27.50
CA GLY A 673 18.56 7.74 -28.01
C GLY A 673 19.78 8.67 -28.02
N ALA A 674 19.61 9.96 -27.62
CA ALA A 674 20.72 10.89 -27.48
C ALA A 674 21.69 10.44 -26.36
N LYS A 675 22.96 10.79 -26.50
CA LYS A 675 24.02 10.55 -25.51
C LYS A 675 24.80 11.82 -25.27
N VAL A 676 25.10 12.11 -24.00
CA VAL A 676 25.91 13.26 -23.58
C VAL A 676 27.06 12.77 -22.72
N THR A 677 28.31 13.13 -23.11
CA THR A 677 29.51 12.79 -22.33
C THR A 677 29.82 13.92 -21.35
N TYR A 678 30.24 13.55 -20.14
CA TYR A 678 30.68 14.46 -19.10
C TYR A 678 31.83 13.81 -18.33
N TYR A 679 32.71 14.63 -17.76
CA TYR A 679 33.87 14.13 -17.02
C TYR A 679 33.83 14.65 -15.60
N VAL A 680 34.11 13.80 -14.62
CA VAL A 680 34.27 14.19 -13.23
C VAL A 680 35.60 13.72 -12.68
N THR A 681 36.20 14.56 -11.82
CA THR A 681 37.39 14.20 -11.05
C THR A 681 37.13 14.54 -9.58
N LYS A 682 37.34 13.56 -8.71
CA LYS A 682 37.27 13.71 -7.26
C LYS A 682 38.68 13.97 -6.73
N SER A 683 38.84 14.97 -5.85
CA SER A 683 40.07 15.23 -5.09
C SER A 683 39.71 15.50 -3.64
N GLY A 684 39.89 14.51 -2.79
CA GLY A 684 39.35 14.50 -1.43
C GLY A 684 37.83 14.67 -1.45
N SER A 685 37.32 15.71 -0.80
CA SER A 685 35.89 16.04 -0.81
C SER A 685 35.46 16.94 -1.98
N THR A 686 36.41 17.47 -2.76
CA THR A 686 36.10 18.36 -3.89
C THR A 686 35.85 17.57 -5.15
N VAL A 687 34.86 17.97 -5.95
CA VAL A 687 34.53 17.40 -7.24
C VAL A 687 34.57 18.48 -8.31
N THR A 688 35.28 18.21 -9.38
CA THR A 688 35.31 19.06 -10.59
C THR A 688 34.70 18.30 -11.76
N GLY A 689 33.72 18.94 -12.41
CA GLY A 689 33.05 18.41 -13.60
C GLY A 689 33.36 19.27 -14.84
N THR A 690 33.67 18.61 -15.96
CA THR A 690 34.08 19.28 -17.23
C THR A 690 33.45 18.61 -18.43
N LEU A 691 33.55 19.29 -19.61
CA LEU A 691 33.08 18.77 -20.90
C LEU A 691 34.19 18.12 -21.71
N GLN A 692 35.43 18.24 -21.28
CA GLN A 692 36.63 17.72 -21.96
C GLN A 692 37.60 17.07 -20.98
#